data_09fcdce436a684293129dacd5ac91343
#
_entry.id   09fcdce436a684293129dacd5ac91343
#
_cell.length_a   1.000
_cell.length_b   1.000
_cell.length_c   1.000
_cell.angle_alpha   90.00
_cell.angle_beta   90.00
_cell.angle_gamma   90.00
#
_symmetry.space_group_name_H-M   'P 1'
#
loop_
_entity.id
_entity.type
_entity.pdbx_description
1 polymer ?
#
loop_
_entity_poly.entity_id
_entity_poly.type
_entity_poly.pdbx_seq_one_letter_code
_entity_poly.pdbx_strand_id
1 'polypeptide(L)'
;MASAAHINQSRMSGELYISHPIAVARIVAEIGLDEVSLVAALLHDAVEDTEITLTDVEARFGSEVAGIVDGLTKLERLQFDSREAQQAATMRKMLVAMAKDMRVLIIKLADRMHNMRTIASASVDKQRRVAQETLDIYAPLAHRLGMQEMKQQLEDLSFAALFPKRYAELEYLVSIRAPERDVYLAKALGQVNTWLNAVNINAELTARGKHLWSLYEKMVQKGRDFDEIFDLMAIRIVVDSVKDCYGALGAIHGHWKPVVGRFKDYIAMPKFNLYQSLHTTVIGPGGKPIEVQIRSRDMHQRAEWGVASHWSYKDGVASSDIDWLNRIIDWQDEVSDPRQFLESLKTDLEQDELFVFTPKGRVIALPLDSTPVDFAYGVHTEVGHNCIGARVNGRLVALDSRLNSGDTCEILTSTAQDAGPSEEWANFVVSPKAKSKIKQWFSRERMEDLVETGRDDLVEHMRKHGLPVQRVLSSEVFASEREAMNYADDTTLFRAIGEGHVSAESLAGRISRLMRDGGFGEQLSVGMRLDSGQNNDQVSGIHVEGMSGSIIRLSKCCTPVPGDEIVGFLTQDHVVNVHRADCSVSISAASQHVGRMVDVEWAGSVSNASYVAAVEVVAIDRSRLLRDVANALSEEHVNIVACSTHTGADRVARMRFEFEFADPSHLQSVLRTIKRIDSVYDAYRVMAGDHPASSVIA
;
A
#
# COMPACT_ATOMS: atom_id res chain seq x y z
N MET A 1 -20.21 4.49 43.86
CA MET A 1 -19.93 3.21 43.19
C MET A 1 -18.43 2.99 43.06
N ALA A 2 -17.68 3.76 42.29
CA ALA A 2 -16.24 3.59 42.11
C ALA A 2 -15.45 3.56 43.44
N SER A 3 -15.68 4.49 44.39
CA SER A 3 -15.00 4.52 45.68
C SER A 3 -15.25 3.28 46.55
N ALA A 4 -16.44 2.70 46.49
CA ALA A 4 -16.75 1.47 47.22
C ALA A 4 -16.11 0.24 46.54
N ALA A 5 -16.03 0.24 45.20
CA ALA A 5 -15.43 -0.84 44.45
C ALA A 5 -13.90 -0.95 44.65
N HIS A 6 -13.20 0.18 44.78
CA HIS A 6 -11.74 0.26 44.93
C HIS A 6 -11.29 0.42 46.42
N ILE A 7 -12.17 0.14 47.41
CA ILE A 7 -11.92 0.48 48.83
C ILE A 7 -10.64 -0.17 49.40
N ASN A 8 -10.26 -1.36 48.91
CA ASN A 8 -9.10 -2.12 49.37
C ASN A 8 -7.93 -2.10 48.38
N GLN A 9 -7.98 -1.25 47.35
CA GLN A 9 -6.95 -1.19 46.32
C GLN A 9 -6.06 0.02 46.54
N SER A 10 -4.77 -0.17 46.37
CA SER A 10 -3.76 0.89 46.41
C SER A 10 -2.93 0.88 45.13
N ARG A 11 -2.49 2.05 44.70
CA ARG A 11 -1.55 2.21 43.58
C ARG A 11 -0.12 1.82 44.00
N MET A 12 0.78 1.65 43.02
CA MET A 12 2.21 1.42 43.28
C MET A 12 2.86 2.59 44.02
N SER A 13 2.28 3.77 43.96
CA SER A 13 2.71 4.96 44.76
C SER A 13 2.33 4.88 46.24
N GLY A 14 1.49 3.91 46.64
CA GLY A 14 0.93 3.81 47.99
C GLY A 14 -0.36 4.59 48.20
N GLU A 15 -0.81 5.39 47.26
CA GLU A 15 -2.08 6.13 47.32
C GLU A 15 -3.28 5.21 47.11
N LEU A 16 -4.44 5.61 47.64
CA LEU A 16 -5.71 4.90 47.37
C LEU A 16 -6.01 4.90 45.87
N TYR A 17 -6.45 3.78 45.33
CA TYR A 17 -6.70 3.63 43.88
C TYR A 17 -7.71 4.68 43.36
N ILE A 18 -8.71 5.04 44.13
CA ILE A 18 -9.75 6.01 43.76
C ILE A 18 -9.19 7.39 43.37
N SER A 19 -7.98 7.74 43.81
CA SER A 19 -7.31 9.01 43.43
C SER A 19 -7.12 9.09 41.91
N HIS A 20 -6.90 7.96 41.23
CA HIS A 20 -6.73 7.88 39.79
C HIS A 20 -8.01 8.23 39.00
N PRO A 21 -9.14 7.55 39.15
CA PRO A 21 -10.37 7.91 38.47
C PRO A 21 -10.81 9.36 38.73
N ILE A 22 -10.59 9.88 39.94
CA ILE A 22 -10.87 11.29 40.27
C ILE A 22 -9.96 12.23 39.46
N ALA A 23 -8.67 11.91 39.36
CA ALA A 23 -7.74 12.73 38.60
C ALA A 23 -8.03 12.69 37.08
N VAL A 24 -8.42 11.52 36.54
CA VAL A 24 -8.87 11.37 35.14
C VAL A 24 -10.14 12.21 34.89
N ALA A 25 -11.15 12.08 35.76
CA ALA A 25 -12.38 12.86 35.66
C ALA A 25 -12.10 14.38 35.76
N ARG A 26 -11.13 14.81 36.56
CA ARG A 26 -10.68 16.21 36.63
C ARG A 26 -10.08 16.68 35.29
N ILE A 27 -9.22 15.88 34.66
CA ILE A 27 -8.67 16.22 33.32
C ILE A 27 -9.82 16.34 32.31
N VAL A 28 -10.79 15.41 32.35
CA VAL A 28 -11.97 15.42 31.47
C VAL A 28 -12.83 16.68 31.69
N ALA A 29 -12.99 17.11 32.95
CA ALA A 29 -13.69 18.35 33.31
C ALA A 29 -12.93 19.61 32.82
N GLU A 30 -11.61 19.63 32.95
CA GLU A 30 -10.76 20.71 32.45
C GLU A 30 -10.83 20.87 30.92
N ILE A 31 -11.04 19.75 30.19
CA ILE A 31 -11.28 19.72 28.75
C ILE A 31 -12.68 20.26 28.39
N GLY A 32 -13.65 20.20 29.31
CA GLY A 32 -15.01 20.72 29.14
C GLY A 32 -15.99 19.70 28.56
N LEU A 33 -15.78 18.40 28.77
CA LEU A 33 -16.72 17.36 28.36
C LEU A 33 -17.98 17.33 29.27
N ASP A 34 -19.01 16.63 28.80
CA ASP A 34 -20.33 16.50 29.44
C ASP A 34 -20.32 15.65 30.71
N GLU A 35 -21.45 15.66 31.41
CA GLU A 35 -21.64 14.90 32.65
C GLU A 35 -21.52 13.39 32.44
N VAL A 36 -21.96 12.88 31.29
CA VAL A 36 -21.87 11.45 30.92
C VAL A 36 -20.42 11.03 30.85
N SER A 37 -19.59 11.83 30.21
CA SER A 37 -18.14 11.62 30.11
C SER A 37 -17.44 11.63 31.47
N LEU A 38 -17.85 12.53 32.38
CA LEU A 38 -17.32 12.61 33.74
C LEU A 38 -17.67 11.36 34.56
N VAL A 39 -18.91 10.87 34.45
CA VAL A 39 -19.33 9.63 35.11
C VAL A 39 -18.59 8.44 34.52
N ALA A 40 -18.45 8.34 33.21
CA ALA A 40 -17.68 7.29 32.54
C ALA A 40 -16.19 7.32 32.96
N ALA A 41 -15.59 8.50 33.06
CA ALA A 41 -14.20 8.64 33.55
C ALA A 41 -14.03 8.20 35.00
N LEU A 42 -15.01 8.42 35.86
CA LEU A 42 -14.98 7.94 37.24
C LEU A 42 -15.14 6.41 37.36
N LEU A 43 -15.73 5.77 36.35
CA LEU A 43 -16.07 4.35 36.35
C LEU A 43 -15.19 3.51 35.39
N HIS A 44 -14.27 4.14 34.66
CA HIS A 44 -13.56 3.50 33.55
C HIS A 44 -12.78 2.23 33.95
N ASP A 45 -12.18 2.20 35.16
CA ASP A 45 -11.48 1.03 35.70
C ASP A 45 -12.38 0.12 36.58
N ALA A 46 -13.59 0.57 36.95
CA ALA A 46 -14.42 -0.17 37.89
C ALA A 46 -14.86 -1.52 37.34
N VAL A 47 -15.16 -1.61 36.02
CA VAL A 47 -15.55 -2.86 35.37
C VAL A 47 -14.34 -3.76 35.07
N GLU A 48 -13.16 -3.18 34.88
CA GLU A 48 -11.92 -3.90 34.59
C GLU A 48 -11.32 -4.52 35.87
N ASP A 49 -11.20 -3.73 36.94
CA ASP A 49 -10.42 -4.06 38.13
C ASP A 49 -11.26 -4.53 39.33
N THR A 50 -12.59 -4.60 39.20
CA THR A 50 -13.49 -5.00 40.30
C THR A 50 -14.57 -5.96 39.83
N GLU A 51 -15.47 -6.37 40.77
CA GLU A 51 -16.61 -7.26 40.49
C GLU A 51 -17.81 -6.54 39.81
N ILE A 52 -17.73 -5.23 39.60
CA ILE A 52 -18.80 -4.47 38.95
C ILE A 52 -18.91 -4.88 37.48
N THR A 53 -20.12 -5.15 37.02
CA THR A 53 -20.44 -5.53 35.65
C THR A 53 -20.93 -4.33 34.84
N LEU A 54 -20.83 -4.40 33.51
CA LEU A 54 -21.44 -3.41 32.61
C LEU A 54 -22.96 -3.28 32.84
N THR A 55 -23.63 -4.39 33.15
CA THR A 55 -25.07 -4.39 33.47
C THR A 55 -25.39 -3.58 34.74
N ASP A 56 -24.49 -3.60 35.75
CA ASP A 56 -24.65 -2.78 36.95
C ASP A 56 -24.45 -1.28 36.64
N VAL A 57 -23.53 -0.97 35.75
CA VAL A 57 -23.28 0.41 35.28
C VAL A 57 -24.50 0.89 34.49
N GLU A 58 -25.01 0.12 33.55
CA GLU A 58 -26.18 0.43 32.73
C GLU A 58 -27.43 0.65 33.58
N ALA A 59 -27.69 -0.23 34.55
CA ALA A 59 -28.85 -0.12 35.44
C ALA A 59 -28.85 1.16 36.29
N ARG A 60 -27.67 1.73 36.63
CA ARG A 60 -27.54 2.90 37.48
C ARG A 60 -27.32 4.22 36.75
N PHE A 61 -26.63 4.19 35.62
CA PHE A 61 -26.17 5.38 34.94
C PHE A 61 -26.62 5.46 33.47
N GLY A 62 -27.31 4.42 32.98
CA GLY A 62 -27.86 4.36 31.63
C GLY A 62 -26.92 3.74 30.62
N SER A 63 -27.46 3.42 29.44
CA SER A 63 -26.76 2.71 28.35
C SER A 63 -25.63 3.54 27.73
N GLU A 64 -25.74 4.87 27.73
CA GLU A 64 -24.73 5.76 27.17
C GLU A 64 -23.44 5.69 27.99
N VAL A 65 -23.50 5.79 29.33
CA VAL A 65 -22.34 5.63 30.21
C VAL A 65 -21.76 4.22 30.08
N ALA A 66 -22.62 3.20 30.08
CA ALA A 66 -22.17 1.80 29.95
C ALA A 66 -21.44 1.55 28.62
N GLY A 67 -21.92 2.14 27.51
CA GLY A 67 -21.29 2.05 26.21
C GLY A 67 -19.89 2.67 26.15
N ILE A 68 -19.71 3.84 26.77
CA ILE A 68 -18.39 4.51 26.88
C ILE A 68 -17.45 3.64 27.74
N VAL A 69 -17.91 3.17 28.91
CA VAL A 69 -17.09 2.33 29.80
C VAL A 69 -16.68 1.03 29.12
N ASP A 70 -17.58 0.37 28.37
CA ASP A 70 -17.21 -0.82 27.58
C ASP A 70 -16.12 -0.52 26.55
N GLY A 71 -16.22 0.61 25.85
CA GLY A 71 -15.19 1.06 24.91
C GLY A 71 -13.82 1.29 25.55
N LEU A 72 -13.79 1.68 26.84
CA LEU A 72 -12.57 1.93 27.61
C LEU A 72 -11.93 0.66 28.17
N THR A 73 -12.74 -0.41 28.38
CA THR A 73 -12.30 -1.66 29.02
C THR A 73 -11.40 -2.46 28.10
N LYS A 74 -10.25 -2.92 28.63
CA LYS A 74 -9.30 -3.75 27.89
C LYS A 74 -9.85 -5.16 27.64
N LEU A 75 -9.27 -5.86 26.63
CA LEU A 75 -9.59 -7.27 26.30
C LEU A 75 -8.79 -8.25 27.17
N GLU A 76 -8.69 -8.04 28.48
CA GLU A 76 -7.83 -8.87 29.35
C GLU A 76 -8.35 -10.29 29.58
N ARG A 77 -9.63 -10.56 29.29
CA ARG A 77 -10.26 -11.88 29.51
C ARG A 77 -10.02 -12.90 28.39
N LEU A 78 -9.38 -12.49 27.29
CA LEU A 78 -9.02 -13.39 26.18
C LEU A 78 -7.56 -13.84 26.33
N GLN A 79 -7.30 -15.13 26.15
CA GLN A 79 -5.93 -15.64 26.04
C GLN A 79 -5.37 -15.24 24.67
N PHE A 80 -4.26 -14.54 24.68
CA PHE A 80 -3.54 -14.16 23.46
C PHE A 80 -2.19 -14.89 23.41
N ASP A 81 -1.79 -15.29 22.21
CA ASP A 81 -0.52 -16.00 21.97
C ASP A 81 0.70 -15.12 22.22
N SER A 82 0.55 -13.80 22.15
CA SER A 82 1.62 -12.84 22.41
C SER A 82 1.09 -11.53 22.99
N ARG A 83 2.00 -10.73 23.60
CA ARG A 83 1.68 -9.37 24.09
C ARG A 83 1.33 -8.41 22.95
N GLU A 84 1.99 -8.55 21.81
CA GLU A 84 1.70 -7.77 20.61
C GLU A 84 0.29 -8.05 20.11
N ALA A 85 -0.16 -9.31 20.14
CA ALA A 85 -1.52 -9.68 19.79
C ALA A 85 -2.54 -9.04 20.74
N GLN A 86 -2.28 -9.05 22.05
CA GLN A 86 -3.12 -8.38 23.04
C GLN A 86 -3.19 -6.87 22.83
N GLN A 87 -2.04 -6.23 22.58
CA GLN A 87 -1.96 -4.79 22.30
C GLN A 87 -2.72 -4.41 21.01
N ALA A 88 -2.53 -5.17 19.94
CA ALA A 88 -3.22 -4.96 18.67
C ALA A 88 -4.74 -5.13 18.82
N ALA A 89 -5.20 -6.17 19.52
CA ALA A 89 -6.62 -6.41 19.78
C ALA A 89 -7.24 -5.28 20.63
N THR A 90 -6.53 -4.81 21.65
CA THR A 90 -6.96 -3.69 22.49
C THR A 90 -7.06 -2.41 21.66
N MET A 91 -6.08 -2.14 20.79
CA MET A 91 -6.12 -1.00 19.89
C MET A 91 -7.28 -1.08 18.90
N ARG A 92 -7.52 -2.24 18.29
CA ARG A 92 -8.67 -2.44 17.40
C ARG A 92 -10.00 -2.17 18.09
N LYS A 93 -10.21 -2.76 19.28
CA LYS A 93 -11.43 -2.48 20.06
C LYS A 93 -11.60 -1.00 20.35
N MET A 94 -10.52 -0.34 20.75
CA MET A 94 -10.52 1.10 21.04
C MET A 94 -10.87 1.92 19.77
N LEU A 95 -10.25 1.63 18.63
CA LEU A 95 -10.53 2.31 17.35
C LEU A 95 -12.00 2.15 16.92
N VAL A 96 -12.57 0.95 17.04
CA VAL A 96 -14.00 0.69 16.75
C VAL A 96 -14.91 1.45 17.71
N ALA A 97 -14.57 1.46 19.01
CA ALA A 97 -15.35 2.21 20.01
C ALA A 97 -15.29 3.72 19.78
N MET A 98 -14.12 4.23 19.38
CA MET A 98 -13.92 5.64 19.04
C MET A 98 -14.75 6.11 17.84
N ALA A 99 -14.91 5.25 16.82
CA ALA A 99 -15.75 5.57 15.66
C ALA A 99 -17.24 5.68 16.03
N LYS A 100 -17.65 4.97 17.09
CA LYS A 100 -19.01 5.07 17.64
C LYS A 100 -19.16 6.28 18.53
N ASP A 101 -18.17 6.55 19.38
CA ASP A 101 -18.18 7.64 20.34
C ASP A 101 -16.76 8.14 20.63
N MET A 102 -16.42 9.32 20.14
CA MET A 102 -15.11 9.94 20.30
C MET A 102 -14.73 10.21 21.78
N ARG A 103 -15.72 10.30 22.69
CA ARG A 103 -15.47 10.48 24.13
C ARG A 103 -14.61 9.36 24.71
N VAL A 104 -14.74 8.15 24.19
CA VAL A 104 -13.90 7.00 24.57
C VAL A 104 -12.42 7.34 24.41
N LEU A 105 -12.02 7.92 23.27
CA LEU A 105 -10.63 8.30 23.06
C LEU A 105 -10.17 9.44 23.98
N ILE A 106 -10.99 10.46 24.13
CA ILE A 106 -10.63 11.61 24.98
C ILE A 106 -10.41 11.17 26.42
N ILE A 107 -11.30 10.33 26.96
CA ILE A 107 -11.15 9.76 28.30
C ILE A 107 -9.89 8.88 28.37
N LYS A 108 -9.62 8.07 27.34
CA LYS A 108 -8.42 7.24 27.29
C LYS A 108 -7.12 8.06 27.23
N LEU A 109 -7.14 9.19 26.54
CA LEU A 109 -6.03 10.14 26.55
C LEU A 109 -5.84 10.79 27.94
N ALA A 110 -6.94 11.11 28.64
CA ALA A 110 -6.91 11.64 29.99
C ALA A 110 -6.36 10.60 30.99
N ASP A 111 -6.78 9.34 30.86
CA ASP A 111 -6.22 8.21 31.61
C ASP A 111 -4.71 8.07 31.37
N ARG A 112 -4.29 8.05 30.12
CA ARG A 112 -2.87 7.98 29.73
C ARG A 112 -2.08 9.16 30.28
N MET A 113 -2.62 10.35 30.22
CA MET A 113 -2.00 11.57 30.78
C MET A 113 -1.73 11.42 32.26
N HIS A 114 -2.73 10.98 33.04
CA HIS A 114 -2.56 10.77 34.48
C HIS A 114 -1.56 9.65 34.77
N ASN A 115 -1.60 8.55 34.00
CA ASN A 115 -0.64 7.45 34.12
C ASN A 115 0.79 7.92 33.85
N MET A 116 1.00 8.79 32.86
CA MET A 116 2.32 9.37 32.57
C MET A 116 2.79 10.32 33.68
N ARG A 117 1.92 11.14 34.27
CA ARG A 117 2.25 12.00 35.40
C ARG A 117 2.70 11.22 36.66
N THR A 118 2.24 9.98 36.81
CA THR A 118 2.54 9.13 37.97
C THR A 118 3.50 7.97 37.64
N ILE A 119 4.09 7.95 36.44
CA ILE A 119 4.89 6.83 35.94
C ILE A 119 6.17 6.56 36.74
N ALA A 120 6.69 7.56 37.46
CA ALA A 120 7.93 7.47 38.23
C ALA A 120 7.89 6.39 39.34
N SER A 121 6.70 6.00 39.82
CA SER A 121 6.53 4.94 40.80
C SER A 121 6.64 3.52 40.21
N ALA A 122 6.63 3.37 38.90
CA ALA A 122 6.71 2.07 38.22
C ALA A 122 8.17 1.62 38.02
N SER A 123 8.38 0.32 37.75
CA SER A 123 9.70 -0.20 37.38
C SER A 123 10.22 0.46 36.09
N VAL A 124 11.55 0.57 35.95
CA VAL A 124 12.19 1.22 34.79
C VAL A 124 11.73 0.61 33.46
N ASP A 125 11.59 -0.71 33.38
CA ASP A 125 11.13 -1.39 32.17
C ASP A 125 9.67 -1.03 31.83
N LYS A 126 8.81 -0.92 32.85
CA LYS A 126 7.42 -0.48 32.69
C LYS A 126 7.38 0.99 32.28
N GLN A 127 8.20 1.85 32.88
CA GLN A 127 8.31 3.26 32.50
C GLN A 127 8.66 3.40 31.02
N ARG A 128 9.73 2.74 30.55
CA ARG A 128 10.17 2.79 29.15
C ARG A 128 9.10 2.30 28.19
N ARG A 129 8.48 1.17 28.47
CA ARG A 129 7.45 0.61 27.60
C ARG A 129 6.24 1.52 27.47
N VAL A 130 5.70 2.01 28.61
CA VAL A 130 4.51 2.89 28.61
C VAL A 130 4.83 4.23 27.96
N ALA A 131 6.01 4.78 28.20
CA ALA A 131 6.46 6.01 27.57
C ALA A 131 6.63 5.87 26.06
N GLN A 132 7.22 4.75 25.59
CA GLN A 132 7.35 4.47 24.15
C GLN A 132 5.98 4.33 23.47
N GLU A 133 5.07 3.54 24.06
CA GLU A 133 3.70 3.40 23.57
C GLU A 133 2.96 4.76 23.52
N THR A 134 3.19 5.59 24.54
CA THR A 134 2.58 6.93 24.60
C THR A 134 3.11 7.81 23.46
N LEU A 135 4.40 7.79 23.22
CA LEU A 135 5.03 8.59 22.16
C LEU A 135 4.64 8.11 20.75
N ASP A 136 4.57 6.79 20.56
CA ASP A 136 4.30 6.16 19.26
C ASP A 136 2.81 6.18 18.85
N ILE A 137 1.89 6.21 19.83
CA ILE A 137 0.45 6.04 19.55
C ILE A 137 -0.39 7.17 20.14
N TYR A 138 -0.30 7.42 21.46
CA TYR A 138 -1.24 8.32 22.13
C TYR A 138 -0.96 9.81 21.83
N ALA A 139 0.31 10.22 21.74
CA ALA A 139 0.64 11.59 21.39
C ALA A 139 0.26 11.92 19.93
N PRO A 140 0.53 11.06 18.93
CA PRO A 140 0.00 11.22 17.57
C PRO A 140 -1.53 11.23 17.49
N LEU A 141 -2.23 10.39 18.26
CA LEU A 141 -3.69 10.42 18.34
C LEU A 141 -4.20 11.77 18.88
N ALA A 142 -3.61 12.28 19.96
CA ALA A 142 -3.93 13.61 20.47
C ALA A 142 -3.66 14.71 19.43
N HIS A 143 -2.60 14.58 18.64
CA HIS A 143 -2.29 15.48 17.53
C HIS A 143 -3.37 15.48 16.44
N ARG A 144 -3.81 14.27 16.02
CA ARG A 144 -4.89 14.13 15.02
C ARG A 144 -6.21 14.70 15.48
N LEU A 145 -6.52 14.57 16.78
CA LEU A 145 -7.69 15.20 17.39
C LEU A 145 -7.55 16.72 17.60
N GLY A 146 -6.42 17.31 17.24
CA GLY A 146 -6.15 18.74 17.45
C GLY A 146 -5.83 19.13 18.90
N MET A 147 -5.72 18.16 19.84
CA MET A 147 -5.49 18.38 21.27
C MET A 147 -4.00 18.67 21.54
N GLN A 148 -3.54 19.86 21.13
CA GLN A 148 -2.10 20.20 21.11
C GLN A 148 -1.47 20.23 22.50
N GLU A 149 -2.18 20.75 23.51
CA GLU A 149 -1.69 20.81 24.88
C GLU A 149 -1.46 19.41 25.44
N MET A 150 -2.44 18.51 25.24
CA MET A 150 -2.33 17.12 25.69
C MET A 150 -1.20 16.38 24.96
N LYS A 151 -1.10 16.55 23.63
CA LYS A 151 0.02 16.00 22.84
C LYS A 151 1.37 16.39 23.45
N GLN A 152 1.57 17.68 23.69
CA GLN A 152 2.83 18.24 24.15
C GLN A 152 3.21 17.73 25.54
N GLN A 153 2.24 17.64 26.45
CA GLN A 153 2.47 17.08 27.78
C GLN A 153 2.79 15.59 27.73
N LEU A 154 2.09 14.80 26.89
CA LEU A 154 2.40 13.38 26.70
C LEU A 154 3.80 13.17 26.12
N GLU A 155 4.21 13.98 25.16
CA GLU A 155 5.55 13.95 24.56
C GLU A 155 6.63 14.29 25.58
N ASP A 156 6.50 15.37 26.34
CA ASP A 156 7.49 15.80 27.34
C ASP A 156 7.62 14.81 28.48
N LEU A 157 6.51 14.24 28.98
CA LEU A 157 6.53 13.20 30.01
C LEU A 157 7.16 11.90 29.51
N SER A 158 6.90 11.53 28.26
CA SER A 158 7.51 10.37 27.62
C SER A 158 9.01 10.58 27.39
N PHE A 159 9.41 11.77 26.97
CA PHE A 159 10.80 12.15 26.80
C PHE A 159 11.58 12.06 28.12
N ALA A 160 11.01 12.58 29.20
CA ALA A 160 11.63 12.49 30.53
C ALA A 160 11.84 11.04 30.99
N ALA A 161 10.89 10.14 30.69
CA ALA A 161 10.96 8.73 31.05
C ALA A 161 11.92 7.92 30.16
N LEU A 162 11.98 8.20 28.85
CA LEU A 162 12.81 7.49 27.88
C LEU A 162 14.26 7.95 27.91
N PHE A 163 14.49 9.26 28.01
CA PHE A 163 15.81 9.89 27.89
C PHE A 163 16.10 10.85 29.05
N PRO A 164 16.08 10.40 30.31
CA PRO A 164 16.15 11.29 31.51
C PRO A 164 17.38 12.20 31.54
N LYS A 165 18.53 11.71 31.06
CA LYS A 165 19.74 12.52 30.98
C LYS A 165 19.62 13.67 29.98
N ARG A 166 19.09 13.37 28.80
CA ARG A 166 18.90 14.38 27.74
C ARG A 166 17.81 15.39 28.11
N TYR A 167 16.78 14.93 28.80
CA TYR A 167 15.72 15.80 29.32
C TYR A 167 16.33 16.81 30.32
N ALA A 168 17.09 16.35 31.31
CA ALA A 168 17.73 17.20 32.31
C ALA A 168 18.75 18.18 31.69
N GLU A 169 19.53 17.74 30.68
CA GLU A 169 20.46 18.63 29.95
C GLU A 169 19.73 19.78 29.28
N LEU A 170 18.62 19.46 28.54
CA LEU A 170 17.83 20.47 27.82
C LEU A 170 17.07 21.39 28.77
N GLU A 171 16.49 20.85 29.84
CA GLU A 171 15.81 21.63 30.88
C GLU A 171 16.76 22.65 31.49
N TYR A 172 18.01 22.22 31.80
CA TYR A 172 19.04 23.10 32.32
C TYR A 172 19.43 24.20 31.32
N LEU A 173 19.64 23.84 30.02
CA LEU A 173 19.99 24.83 29.00
C LEU A 173 18.87 25.86 28.78
N VAL A 174 17.62 25.45 28.85
CA VAL A 174 16.43 26.33 28.72
C VAL A 174 16.32 27.22 29.97
N SER A 175 16.60 26.68 31.18
CA SER A 175 16.49 27.42 32.44
C SER A 175 17.52 28.54 32.57
N ILE A 176 18.76 28.32 32.14
CA ILE A 176 19.82 29.35 32.17
C ILE A 176 19.44 30.56 31.32
N ARG A 177 18.76 30.32 30.15
CA ARG A 177 18.39 31.40 29.24
C ARG A 177 17.01 32.02 29.54
N ALA A 178 16.27 31.43 30.46
CA ALA A 178 14.90 31.90 30.78
C ALA A 178 14.90 33.37 31.24
N PRO A 179 15.76 33.88 32.14
CA PRO A 179 15.67 35.26 32.58
C PRO A 179 15.88 36.27 31.47
N GLU A 180 16.90 36.08 30.61
CA GLU A 180 17.13 36.97 29.46
C GLU A 180 15.99 36.90 28.42
N ARG A 181 15.49 35.70 28.16
CA ARG A 181 14.37 35.46 27.28
C ARG A 181 13.09 36.16 27.78
N ASP A 182 12.78 36.01 29.05
CA ASP A 182 11.54 36.55 29.64
C ASP A 182 11.51 38.08 29.64
N VAL A 183 12.66 38.74 29.96
CA VAL A 183 12.81 40.20 29.83
C VAL A 183 12.64 40.62 28.35
N TYR A 184 13.20 39.90 27.42
CA TYR A 184 13.09 40.18 26.01
C TYR A 184 11.65 40.04 25.51
N LEU A 185 10.96 38.93 25.86
CA LEU A 185 9.57 38.70 25.50
C LEU A 185 8.62 39.72 26.14
N ALA A 186 8.84 40.09 27.39
CA ALA A 186 8.05 41.15 28.06
C ALA A 186 8.15 42.48 27.29
N LYS A 187 9.34 42.87 26.83
CA LYS A 187 9.56 44.07 26.01
C LYS A 187 8.82 43.95 24.66
N ALA A 188 8.93 42.79 24.00
CA ALA A 188 8.27 42.54 22.72
C ALA A 188 6.72 42.59 22.86
N LEU A 189 6.18 41.92 23.89
CA LEU A 189 4.76 41.93 24.21
C LEU A 189 4.25 43.35 24.47
N GLY A 190 4.98 44.17 25.22
CA GLY A 190 4.63 45.59 25.47
C GLY A 190 4.56 46.42 24.19
N GLN A 191 5.49 46.22 23.25
CA GLN A 191 5.45 46.88 21.94
C GLN A 191 4.26 46.44 21.10
N VAL A 192 4.03 45.13 20.99
CA VAL A 192 2.89 44.57 20.25
C VAL A 192 1.57 45.07 20.83
N ASN A 193 1.42 45.09 22.13
CA ASN A 193 0.21 45.62 22.81
C ASN A 193 -0.06 47.07 22.43
N THR A 194 0.99 47.90 22.43
CA THR A 194 0.86 49.32 22.04
C THR A 194 0.38 49.45 20.60
N TRP A 195 0.92 48.67 19.67
CA TRP A 195 0.53 48.74 18.26
C TRP A 195 -0.89 48.23 18.00
N LEU A 196 -1.31 47.16 18.67
CA LEU A 196 -2.67 46.62 18.53
C LEU A 196 -3.73 47.61 19.10
N ASN A 197 -3.42 48.21 20.23
CA ASN A 197 -4.27 49.26 20.82
C ASN A 197 -4.39 50.50 19.88
N ALA A 198 -3.31 50.87 19.18
CA ALA A 198 -3.34 51.98 18.22
C ALA A 198 -4.26 51.75 17.02
N VAL A 199 -4.52 50.50 16.68
CA VAL A 199 -5.45 50.08 15.61
C VAL A 199 -6.79 49.55 16.15
N ASN A 200 -7.09 49.79 17.45
CA ASN A 200 -8.31 49.35 18.14
C ASN A 200 -8.57 47.85 18.09
N ILE A 201 -7.53 47.04 18.13
CA ILE A 201 -7.66 45.57 18.22
C ILE A 201 -7.43 45.16 19.67
N ASN A 202 -8.45 44.55 20.27
CA ASN A 202 -8.37 43.94 21.59
C ASN A 202 -7.71 42.57 21.46
N ALA A 203 -6.62 42.33 22.20
CA ALA A 203 -5.86 41.09 22.09
C ALA A 203 -5.34 40.63 23.45
N GLU A 204 -5.40 39.35 23.67
CA GLU A 204 -4.69 38.65 24.73
C GLU A 204 -3.32 38.22 24.25
N LEU A 205 -2.28 38.67 24.92
CA LEU A 205 -0.89 38.44 24.52
C LEU A 205 -0.21 37.50 25.51
N THR A 206 0.31 36.38 25.05
CA THR A 206 1.03 35.43 25.89
C THR A 206 2.37 35.06 25.28
N ALA A 207 3.40 34.89 26.12
CA ALA A 207 4.64 34.25 25.71
C ALA A 207 4.44 32.73 25.70
N ARG A 208 4.87 32.07 24.65
CA ARG A 208 4.78 30.61 24.53
C ARG A 208 6.14 30.00 24.82
N GLY A 209 6.22 29.18 25.89
CA GLY A 209 7.34 28.28 26.11
C GLY A 209 7.34 27.16 25.04
N LYS A 210 8.51 26.70 24.67
CA LYS A 210 8.65 25.56 23.77
C LYS A 210 8.79 24.28 24.56
N HIS A 211 8.15 23.21 24.07
CA HIS A 211 8.23 21.88 24.66
C HIS A 211 9.62 21.27 24.41
N LEU A 212 10.15 20.58 25.42
CA LEU A 212 11.50 20.04 25.40
C LEU A 212 11.65 18.93 24.37
N TRP A 213 10.62 18.09 24.19
CA TRP A 213 10.62 17.08 23.13
C TRP A 213 10.80 17.70 21.74
N SER A 214 10.03 18.75 21.42
CA SER A 214 10.13 19.43 20.12
C SER A 214 11.51 20.07 19.87
N LEU A 215 12.21 20.48 20.93
CA LEU A 215 13.60 20.96 20.84
C LEU A 215 14.56 19.80 20.56
N TYR A 216 14.40 18.69 21.27
CA TYR A 216 15.20 17.48 21.11
C TYR A 216 15.09 16.91 19.67
N GLU A 217 13.88 16.79 19.14
CA GLU A 217 13.67 16.35 17.76
C GLU A 217 14.40 17.23 16.74
N LYS A 218 14.32 18.56 16.89
CA LYS A 218 15.01 19.49 15.99
C LYS A 218 16.53 19.37 16.07
N MET A 219 17.08 19.11 17.26
CA MET A 219 18.52 18.89 17.45
C MET A 219 18.96 17.58 16.82
N VAL A 220 18.24 16.48 17.06
CA VAL A 220 18.59 15.13 16.59
C VAL A 220 18.30 14.93 15.12
N GLN A 221 17.08 15.26 14.66
CA GLN A 221 16.68 15.00 13.28
C GLN A 221 17.25 16.00 12.27
N LYS A 222 17.46 17.28 12.70
CA LYS A 222 17.94 18.34 11.79
C LYS A 222 19.40 18.70 12.02
N GLY A 223 20.08 18.02 12.95
CA GLY A 223 21.51 18.26 13.26
C GLY A 223 21.81 19.70 13.66
N ARG A 224 20.83 20.43 14.26
CA ARG A 224 21.00 21.83 14.66
C ARG A 224 21.52 21.94 16.06
N ASP A 225 22.50 22.82 16.26
CA ASP A 225 22.92 23.20 17.59
C ASP A 225 21.81 23.98 18.31
N PHE A 226 21.76 23.83 19.64
CA PHE A 226 20.78 24.53 20.48
C PHE A 226 20.75 26.05 20.23
N ASP A 227 21.91 26.64 19.94
CA ASP A 227 22.08 28.08 19.65
C ASP A 227 21.50 28.50 18.30
N GLU A 228 21.31 27.58 17.36
CA GLU A 228 20.71 27.81 16.06
C GLU A 228 19.19 27.65 16.06
N ILE A 229 18.59 27.25 17.18
CA ILE A 229 17.15 27.10 17.31
C ILE A 229 16.53 28.47 17.67
N PHE A 230 16.26 29.26 16.63
CA PHE A 230 15.66 30.60 16.76
C PHE A 230 14.21 30.59 17.30
N ASP A 231 13.56 29.47 17.34
CA ASP A 231 12.15 29.33 17.73
C ASP A 231 11.91 29.31 19.25
N LEU A 232 12.89 29.57 20.08
CA LEU A 232 12.75 29.67 21.55
C LEU A 232 11.92 30.86 21.99
N MET A 233 11.77 31.87 21.11
CA MET A 233 11.00 33.09 21.37
C MET A 233 9.74 33.07 20.52
N ALA A 234 8.63 32.76 21.14
CA ALA A 234 7.33 32.77 20.48
C ALA A 234 6.30 33.59 21.26
N ILE A 235 5.51 34.37 20.53
CA ILE A 235 4.40 35.17 21.05
C ILE A 235 3.09 34.62 20.46
N ARG A 236 2.09 34.45 21.31
CA ARG A 236 0.73 34.12 20.90
C ARG A 236 -0.16 35.34 21.10
N ILE A 237 -0.95 35.63 20.09
CA ILE A 237 -1.88 36.73 20.04
C ILE A 237 -3.29 36.17 19.79
N VAL A 238 -4.18 36.29 20.76
CA VAL A 238 -5.56 35.87 20.66
C VAL A 238 -6.44 37.09 20.54
N VAL A 239 -7.22 37.18 19.44
CA VAL A 239 -8.08 38.29 19.11
C VAL A 239 -9.55 37.83 18.99
N ASP A 240 -10.49 38.80 18.87
CA ASP A 240 -11.91 38.47 18.89
C ASP A 240 -12.45 37.94 17.56
N SER A 241 -11.87 38.33 16.40
CA SER A 241 -12.37 37.93 15.09
C SER A 241 -11.27 37.56 14.08
N VAL A 242 -11.66 36.89 13.00
CA VAL A 242 -10.75 36.57 11.85
C VAL A 242 -10.23 37.87 11.23
N LYS A 243 -11.06 38.90 11.11
CA LYS A 243 -10.64 40.21 10.59
C LYS A 243 -9.52 40.81 11.44
N ASP A 244 -9.63 40.69 12.77
CA ASP A 244 -8.63 41.19 13.69
C ASP A 244 -7.34 40.40 13.63
N CYS A 245 -7.37 39.09 13.26
CA CYS A 245 -6.17 38.31 13.01
C CYS A 245 -5.33 38.94 11.89
N TYR A 246 -5.94 39.27 10.77
CA TYR A 246 -5.21 39.88 9.65
C TYR A 246 -4.84 41.34 9.94
N GLY A 247 -5.66 42.05 10.72
CA GLY A 247 -5.35 43.40 11.22
C GLY A 247 -4.11 43.40 12.11
N ALA A 248 -4.03 42.45 13.04
CA ALA A 248 -2.88 42.30 13.93
C ALA A 248 -1.61 41.92 13.14
N LEU A 249 -1.73 41.03 12.15
CA LEU A 249 -0.61 40.71 11.25
C LEU A 249 -0.08 41.96 10.53
N GLY A 250 -0.98 42.80 9.97
CA GLY A 250 -0.63 44.05 9.33
C GLY A 250 0.07 45.04 10.27
N ALA A 251 -0.43 45.19 11.50
CA ALA A 251 0.18 46.04 12.52
C ALA A 251 1.60 45.58 12.88
N ILE A 252 1.84 44.26 13.02
CA ILE A 252 3.12 43.71 13.36
C ILE A 252 4.12 43.85 12.20
N HIS A 253 3.70 43.50 10.96
CA HIS A 253 4.55 43.61 9.78
C HIS A 253 4.89 45.05 9.40
N GLY A 254 4.04 46.02 9.80
CA GLY A 254 4.30 47.43 9.64
C GLY A 254 5.45 47.95 10.51
N HIS A 255 5.71 47.29 11.64
CA HIS A 255 6.75 47.70 12.58
C HIS A 255 7.97 46.76 12.61
N TRP A 256 7.76 45.45 12.44
CA TRP A 256 8.82 44.44 12.40
C TRP A 256 8.89 43.78 11.02
N LYS A 257 10.09 43.65 10.46
CA LYS A 257 10.29 43.04 9.16
C LYS A 257 10.06 41.53 9.22
N PRO A 258 9.17 40.95 8.40
CA PRO A 258 8.99 39.51 8.34
C PRO A 258 10.20 38.82 7.68
N VAL A 259 10.50 37.61 8.13
CA VAL A 259 11.49 36.74 7.53
C VAL A 259 10.86 36.02 6.32
N VAL A 260 11.47 36.18 5.16
CA VAL A 260 10.98 35.61 3.88
C VAL A 260 10.84 34.09 3.99
N GLY A 261 9.73 33.54 3.48
CA GLY A 261 9.44 32.11 3.48
C GLY A 261 9.01 31.54 4.85
N ARG A 262 8.85 32.39 5.88
CA ARG A 262 8.42 31.97 7.22
C ARG A 262 7.00 32.39 7.58
N PHE A 263 6.22 32.87 6.61
CA PHE A 263 4.79 33.14 6.79
C PHE A 263 3.97 31.93 6.36
N LYS A 264 3.00 31.54 7.18
CA LYS A 264 2.03 30.47 6.90
C LYS A 264 0.65 30.90 7.33
N ASP A 265 -0.30 30.82 6.42
CA ASP A 265 -1.70 31.14 6.64
C ASP A 265 -2.52 29.85 6.81
N TYR A 266 -2.65 29.40 8.05
CA TYR A 266 -3.49 28.26 8.39
C TYR A 266 -4.95 28.67 8.69
N ILE A 267 -5.32 29.96 8.55
CA ILE A 267 -6.72 30.38 8.60
C ILE A 267 -7.37 30.12 7.24
N ALA A 268 -6.70 30.55 6.17
CA ALA A 268 -7.18 30.33 4.81
C ALA A 268 -7.04 28.86 4.38
N MET A 269 -5.97 28.18 4.85
CA MET A 269 -5.72 26.76 4.57
C MET A 269 -5.49 26.01 5.89
N PRO A 270 -6.57 25.56 6.57
CA PRO A 270 -6.47 24.82 7.82
C PRO A 270 -5.64 23.54 7.67
N LYS A 271 -4.97 23.13 8.73
CA LYS A 271 -4.33 21.80 8.77
C LYS A 271 -5.37 20.69 8.80
N PHE A 272 -4.96 19.46 8.53
CA PHE A 272 -5.82 18.26 8.57
C PHE A 272 -6.57 18.08 9.90
N ASN A 273 -6.01 18.55 11.02
CA ASN A 273 -6.61 18.52 12.35
C ASN A 273 -7.39 19.80 12.67
N LEU A 274 -7.87 20.52 11.65
CA LEU A 274 -8.62 21.76 11.74
C LEU A 274 -7.90 22.91 12.48
N TYR A 275 -6.60 22.77 12.69
CA TYR A 275 -5.81 23.83 13.30
C TYR A 275 -5.77 25.07 12.41
N GLN A 276 -6.16 26.21 12.97
CA GLN A 276 -6.19 27.52 12.31
C GLN A 276 -5.36 28.52 13.09
N SER A 277 -4.45 29.23 12.42
CA SER A 277 -3.64 30.32 12.99
C SER A 277 -2.84 30.99 11.86
N LEU A 278 -2.54 32.28 11.97
CA LEU A 278 -1.47 32.89 11.19
C LEU A 278 -0.13 32.65 11.91
N HIS A 279 0.86 32.19 11.20
CA HIS A 279 2.23 32.05 11.72
C HIS A 279 3.15 32.94 10.93
N THR A 280 3.91 33.78 11.60
CA THR A 280 4.95 34.58 10.99
C THR A 280 6.18 34.65 11.88
N THR A 281 7.35 34.70 11.27
CA THR A 281 8.60 35.01 12.00
C THR A 281 9.03 36.42 11.62
N VAL A 282 9.24 37.25 12.62
CA VAL A 282 9.62 38.64 12.44
C VAL A 282 10.94 38.96 13.16
N ILE A 283 11.66 39.99 12.70
CA ILE A 283 12.86 40.49 13.38
C ILE A 283 12.40 41.50 14.42
N GLY A 284 12.41 41.07 15.67
CA GLY A 284 11.99 41.84 16.84
C GLY A 284 13.04 42.79 17.41
N PRO A 285 12.87 43.25 18.65
CA PRO A 285 13.80 44.17 19.31
C PRO A 285 15.22 43.60 19.36
N GLY A 286 16.21 44.44 19.08
CA GLY A 286 17.64 44.00 19.08
C GLY A 286 18.02 43.02 17.97
N GLY A 287 17.22 42.90 16.90
CA GLY A 287 17.54 42.08 15.75
C GLY A 287 17.32 40.57 15.93
N LYS A 288 16.70 40.12 17.02
CA LYS A 288 16.45 38.70 17.29
C LYS A 288 15.12 38.26 16.64
N PRO A 289 15.05 37.09 15.99
CA PRO A 289 13.82 36.58 15.39
C PRO A 289 12.83 36.15 16.48
N ILE A 290 11.54 36.45 16.22
CA ILE A 290 10.38 36.05 17.07
C ILE A 290 9.38 35.36 16.19
N GLU A 291 8.90 34.18 16.60
CA GLU A 291 7.72 33.55 16.03
C GLU A 291 6.44 34.19 16.61
N VAL A 292 5.54 34.61 15.75
CA VAL A 292 4.25 35.19 16.17
C VAL A 292 3.14 34.30 15.63
N GLN A 293 2.25 33.87 16.52
CA GLN A 293 1.06 33.08 16.22
C GLN A 293 -0.17 33.90 16.53
N ILE A 294 -1.03 34.13 15.52
CA ILE A 294 -2.21 34.98 15.66
C ILE A 294 -3.45 34.15 15.35
N ARG A 295 -4.45 34.17 16.22
CA ARG A 295 -5.69 33.41 16.06
C ARG A 295 -6.86 34.05 16.82
N SER A 296 -8.10 33.73 16.43
CA SER A 296 -9.28 34.13 17.17
C SER A 296 -9.46 33.29 18.45
N ARG A 297 -10.36 33.73 19.36
CA ARG A 297 -10.68 32.94 20.57
C ARG A 297 -11.20 31.55 20.24
N ASP A 298 -12.08 31.43 19.24
CA ASP A 298 -12.61 30.14 18.80
C ASP A 298 -11.51 29.23 18.24
N MET A 299 -10.61 29.79 17.42
CA MET A 299 -9.43 29.05 16.90
C MET A 299 -8.47 28.68 18.03
N HIS A 300 -8.39 29.50 19.09
CA HIS A 300 -7.58 29.19 20.24
C HIS A 300 -8.12 27.98 21.01
N GLN A 301 -9.42 27.96 21.30
CA GLN A 301 -10.06 26.84 21.97
C GLN A 301 -9.90 25.55 21.15
N ARG A 302 -10.16 25.61 19.83
CA ARG A 302 -9.94 24.45 18.94
C ARG A 302 -8.50 23.98 18.91
N ALA A 303 -7.52 24.90 18.93
CA ALA A 303 -6.12 24.54 18.91
C ALA A 303 -5.61 23.96 20.24
N GLU A 304 -6.22 24.28 21.37
CA GLU A 304 -5.85 23.71 22.68
C GLU A 304 -6.57 22.37 22.93
N TRP A 305 -7.88 22.29 22.65
CA TRP A 305 -8.75 21.19 23.04
C TRP A 305 -9.23 20.33 21.86
N GLY A 306 -8.93 20.76 20.61
CA GLY A 306 -9.26 19.99 19.41
C GLY A 306 -10.76 19.72 19.26
N VAL A 307 -11.08 18.48 18.90
CA VAL A 307 -12.46 17.99 18.73
C VAL A 307 -13.29 18.15 20.01
N ALA A 308 -12.66 18.11 21.18
CA ALA A 308 -13.36 18.26 22.47
C ALA A 308 -14.01 19.62 22.65
N SER A 309 -13.50 20.69 21.99
CA SER A 309 -14.09 22.04 22.05
C SER A 309 -15.52 22.10 21.48
N HIS A 310 -15.90 21.19 20.60
CA HIS A 310 -17.24 21.12 19.99
C HIS A 310 -18.28 20.47 20.91
N TRP A 311 -17.86 19.66 21.90
CA TRP A 311 -18.78 18.99 22.82
C TRP A 311 -19.52 19.98 23.77
N SER A 312 -18.95 21.15 24.00
CA SER A 312 -19.58 22.22 24.78
C SER A 312 -20.79 22.82 24.06
N TYR A 313 -20.89 22.69 22.74
CA TYR A 313 -22.05 23.06 21.92
C TYR A 313 -22.68 21.78 21.37
N LYS A 314 -23.94 21.53 21.65
CA LYS A 314 -24.75 20.35 21.31
C LYS A 314 -24.83 19.94 19.82
N ASP A 315 -24.02 20.51 18.97
CA ASP A 315 -23.94 20.19 17.54
C ASP A 315 -22.85 19.11 17.35
N GLY A 316 -23.25 17.90 17.00
CA GLY A 316 -22.39 16.73 16.88
C GLY A 316 -21.12 16.95 16.03
N VAL A 317 -20.10 16.12 16.27
CA VAL A 317 -18.82 16.11 15.50
C VAL A 317 -19.14 15.99 14.02
N ALA A 318 -18.59 16.89 13.20
CA ALA A 318 -18.78 16.81 11.75
C ALA A 318 -18.19 15.51 11.21
N SER A 319 -18.87 14.85 10.27
CA SER A 319 -18.45 13.58 9.70
C SER A 319 -17.03 13.63 9.10
N SER A 320 -16.58 14.80 8.63
CA SER A 320 -15.22 15.03 8.11
C SER A 320 -14.14 14.85 9.16
N ASP A 321 -14.42 15.05 10.45
CA ASP A 321 -13.44 14.95 11.53
C ASP A 321 -13.12 13.50 11.89
N ILE A 322 -13.94 12.56 11.40
CA ILE A 322 -13.84 11.12 11.67
C ILE A 322 -13.37 10.32 10.46
N ASP A 323 -13.30 10.92 9.29
CA ASP A 323 -12.96 10.21 8.03
C ASP A 323 -11.62 9.44 8.10
N TRP A 324 -10.62 9.99 8.79
CA TRP A 324 -9.35 9.29 9.01
C TRP A 324 -9.53 8.04 9.89
N LEU A 325 -10.40 8.09 10.89
CA LEU A 325 -10.68 6.98 11.78
C LEU A 325 -11.45 5.86 11.06
N ASN A 326 -12.43 6.23 10.23
CA ASN A 326 -13.14 5.27 9.38
C ASN A 326 -12.16 4.56 8.42
N ARG A 327 -11.20 5.29 7.86
CA ARG A 327 -10.14 4.69 7.01
C ARG A 327 -9.31 3.65 7.77
N ILE A 328 -8.95 3.92 9.03
CA ILE A 328 -8.20 2.97 9.86
C ILE A 328 -9.07 1.76 10.20
N ILE A 329 -10.37 1.95 10.43
CA ILE A 329 -11.30 0.86 10.73
C ILE A 329 -11.52 -0.02 9.52
N ASP A 330 -11.77 0.54 8.35
CA ASP A 330 -11.94 -0.22 7.10
C ASP A 330 -10.71 -1.07 6.79
N TRP A 331 -9.53 -0.55 7.12
CA TRP A 331 -8.28 -1.24 6.88
C TRP A 331 -7.92 -2.29 7.94
N GLN A 332 -8.33 -2.11 9.21
CA GLN A 332 -7.98 -3.02 10.30
C GLN A 332 -8.49 -4.45 10.10
N ASP A 333 -9.65 -4.61 9.43
CA ASP A 333 -10.26 -5.92 9.17
C ASP A 333 -9.48 -6.73 8.13
N GLU A 334 -8.62 -6.06 7.35
CA GLU A 334 -7.85 -6.65 6.26
C GLU A 334 -6.47 -7.15 6.70
N VAL A 335 -5.93 -6.67 7.84
CA VAL A 335 -4.60 -7.04 8.36
C VAL A 335 -4.74 -8.05 9.49
N SER A 336 -4.39 -9.30 9.23
CA SER A 336 -4.45 -10.38 10.21
C SER A 336 -3.26 -10.38 11.18
N ASP A 337 -2.06 -9.96 10.74
CA ASP A 337 -0.85 -9.93 11.59
C ASP A 337 -0.87 -8.76 12.58
N PRO A 338 -0.81 -9.04 13.91
CA PRO A 338 -0.79 -8.02 14.94
C PRO A 338 0.38 -7.04 14.87
N ARG A 339 1.58 -7.50 14.48
CA ARG A 339 2.76 -6.64 14.36
C ARG A 339 2.63 -5.69 13.19
N GLN A 340 2.24 -6.22 12.05
CA GLN A 340 2.00 -5.43 10.85
C GLN A 340 0.92 -4.37 11.09
N PHE A 341 -0.14 -4.70 11.82
CA PHE A 341 -1.19 -3.75 12.20
C PHE A 341 -0.62 -2.59 13.04
N LEU A 342 0.15 -2.89 14.09
CA LEU A 342 0.70 -1.86 14.97
C LEU A 342 1.72 -0.96 14.25
N GLU A 343 2.58 -1.53 13.39
CA GLU A 343 3.54 -0.76 12.59
C GLU A 343 2.85 0.17 11.59
N SER A 344 1.84 -0.34 10.90
CA SER A 344 1.08 0.46 9.95
C SER A 344 0.27 1.55 10.64
N LEU A 345 -0.31 1.26 11.81
CA LEU A 345 -1.01 2.26 12.63
C LEU A 345 -0.06 3.39 13.05
N LYS A 346 1.16 3.07 13.52
CA LYS A 346 2.17 4.08 13.87
C LYS A 346 2.50 4.96 12.66
N THR A 347 2.81 4.33 11.53
CA THR A 347 3.16 5.04 10.30
C THR A 347 2.03 5.98 9.85
N ASP A 348 0.78 5.51 9.92
CA ASP A 348 -0.38 6.31 9.53
C ASP A 348 -0.64 7.48 10.48
N LEU A 349 -0.36 7.31 11.78
CA LEU A 349 -0.52 8.35 12.79
C LEU A 349 0.57 9.43 12.74
N GLU A 350 1.81 9.10 12.36
CA GLU A 350 2.97 10.01 12.37
C GLU A 350 3.07 10.92 11.15
N GLN A 351 2.48 10.53 10.01
CA GLN A 351 2.69 11.25 8.75
C GLN A 351 1.81 12.50 8.64
N ASP A 352 2.42 13.62 8.25
CA ASP A 352 1.71 14.80 7.75
C ASP A 352 0.92 14.43 6.49
N GLU A 353 -0.29 14.96 6.33
CA GLU A 353 -1.16 14.68 5.18
C GLU A 353 -1.06 15.79 4.13
N LEU A 354 -1.16 15.40 2.86
CA LEU A 354 -1.39 16.29 1.73
C LEU A 354 -2.81 16.06 1.18
N PHE A 355 -3.37 17.10 0.60
CA PHE A 355 -4.74 17.08 0.05
C PHE A 355 -4.69 17.21 -1.47
N VAL A 356 -5.17 16.18 -2.17
CA VAL A 356 -5.21 16.12 -3.62
C VAL A 356 -6.66 16.07 -4.09
N PHE A 357 -6.98 16.82 -5.13
CA PHE A 357 -8.33 16.90 -5.68
C PHE A 357 -8.53 15.89 -6.80
N THR A 358 -9.70 15.26 -6.82
CA THR A 358 -10.16 14.57 -8.02
C THR A 358 -10.64 15.60 -9.05
N PRO A 359 -10.74 15.25 -10.35
CA PRO A 359 -11.30 16.15 -11.37
C PRO A 359 -12.74 16.61 -11.06
N LYS A 360 -13.47 15.87 -10.23
CA LYS A 360 -14.82 16.22 -9.76
C LYS A 360 -14.82 17.11 -8.50
N GLY A 361 -13.65 17.55 -8.03
CA GLY A 361 -13.50 18.42 -6.86
C GLY A 361 -13.57 17.71 -5.49
N ARG A 362 -13.61 16.36 -5.45
CA ARG A 362 -13.53 15.61 -4.20
C ARG A 362 -12.08 15.66 -3.69
N VAL A 363 -11.91 15.94 -2.41
CA VAL A 363 -10.60 15.97 -1.74
C VAL A 363 -10.24 14.57 -1.25
N ILE A 364 -9.03 14.13 -1.52
CA ILE A 364 -8.43 12.90 -1.01
C ILE A 364 -7.24 13.29 -0.15
N ALA A 365 -7.28 12.92 1.12
CA ALA A 365 -6.15 13.09 2.04
C ALA A 365 -5.21 11.89 1.90
N LEU A 366 -3.93 12.17 1.77
CA LEU A 366 -2.86 11.18 1.57
C LEU A 366 -1.68 11.53 2.47
N PRO A 367 -0.84 10.55 2.84
CA PRO A 367 0.44 10.83 3.49
C PRO A 367 1.31 11.79 2.67
N LEU A 368 2.15 12.57 3.36
CA LEU A 368 3.15 13.41 2.68
C LEU A 368 4.05 12.55 1.78
N ASP A 369 4.51 13.11 0.67
CA ASP A 369 5.30 12.41 -0.36
C ASP A 369 4.56 11.29 -1.11
N SER A 370 3.24 11.21 -1.03
CA SER A 370 2.43 10.26 -1.79
C SER A 370 2.52 10.48 -3.30
N THR A 371 2.29 9.40 -4.02
CA THR A 371 2.35 9.32 -5.48
C THR A 371 0.96 9.19 -6.11
N PRO A 372 0.82 9.33 -7.43
CA PRO A 372 -0.43 9.03 -8.12
C PRO A 372 -0.99 7.62 -7.86
N VAL A 373 -0.14 6.63 -7.60
CA VAL A 373 -0.58 5.28 -7.22
C VAL A 373 -1.24 5.31 -5.84
N ASP A 374 -0.63 6.01 -4.85
CA ASP A 374 -1.26 6.20 -3.53
C ASP A 374 -2.62 6.87 -3.66
N PHE A 375 -2.72 7.88 -4.52
CA PHE A 375 -3.98 8.57 -4.80
C PHE A 375 -5.02 7.62 -5.42
N ALA A 376 -4.63 6.77 -6.38
CA ALA A 376 -5.52 5.80 -7.01
C ALA A 376 -6.13 4.84 -5.98
N TYR A 377 -5.31 4.27 -5.09
CA TYR A 377 -5.77 3.44 -3.96
C TYR A 377 -6.55 4.24 -2.91
N GLY A 378 -6.25 5.52 -2.75
CA GLY A 378 -7.01 6.45 -1.90
C GLY A 378 -8.44 6.65 -2.39
N VAL A 379 -8.65 6.70 -3.72
CA VAL A 379 -9.96 6.83 -4.34
C VAL A 379 -10.76 5.53 -4.20
N HIS A 380 -10.24 4.41 -4.71
CA HIS A 380 -10.83 3.08 -4.60
C HIS A 380 -9.79 2.00 -4.90
N THR A 381 -9.94 0.81 -4.29
CA THR A 381 -9.01 -0.31 -4.51
C THR A 381 -8.95 -0.73 -5.98
N GLU A 382 -10.09 -0.83 -6.66
CA GLU A 382 -10.15 -1.16 -8.08
C GLU A 382 -9.50 -0.11 -8.98
N VAL A 383 -9.62 1.19 -8.63
CA VAL A 383 -8.93 2.26 -9.36
C VAL A 383 -7.42 2.10 -9.22
N GLY A 384 -6.95 1.70 -8.04
CA GLY A 384 -5.56 1.37 -7.79
C GLY A 384 -5.07 0.16 -8.59
N HIS A 385 -5.85 -0.94 -8.58
CA HIS A 385 -5.48 -2.15 -9.32
C HIS A 385 -5.44 -1.92 -10.84
N ASN A 386 -6.40 -1.14 -11.36
CA ASN A 386 -6.53 -0.87 -12.79
C ASN A 386 -5.74 0.37 -13.26
N CYS A 387 -4.91 0.98 -12.41
CA CYS A 387 -4.16 2.18 -12.74
C CYS A 387 -3.08 1.91 -13.79
N ILE A 388 -3.14 2.63 -14.92
CA ILE A 388 -2.15 2.55 -16.01
C ILE A 388 -1.38 3.86 -16.20
N GLY A 389 -1.85 4.96 -15.64
CA GLY A 389 -1.23 6.26 -15.77
C GLY A 389 -1.94 7.33 -14.95
N ALA A 390 -1.36 8.52 -14.88
CA ALA A 390 -1.96 9.64 -14.16
C ALA A 390 -1.69 10.97 -14.86
N ARG A 391 -2.63 11.92 -14.69
CA ARG A 391 -2.42 13.32 -15.02
C ARG A 391 -2.52 14.17 -13.77
N VAL A 392 -1.53 15.01 -13.54
CA VAL A 392 -1.54 15.99 -12.45
C VAL A 392 -1.63 17.38 -13.06
N ASN A 393 -2.64 18.15 -12.65
CA ASN A 393 -2.94 19.48 -13.19
C ASN A 393 -3.04 19.48 -14.73
N GLY A 394 -3.66 18.43 -15.29
CA GLY A 394 -3.84 18.24 -16.72
C GLY A 394 -2.62 17.73 -17.51
N ARG A 395 -1.46 17.52 -16.88
CA ARG A 395 -0.23 17.00 -17.50
C ARG A 395 0.00 15.55 -17.13
N LEU A 396 0.35 14.71 -18.08
CA LEU A 396 0.82 13.35 -17.84
C LEU A 396 2.09 13.38 -16.99
N VAL A 397 2.09 12.57 -15.93
CA VAL A 397 3.23 12.42 -15.01
C VAL A 397 3.56 10.93 -14.83
N ALA A 398 4.79 10.66 -14.41
CA ALA A 398 5.18 9.30 -14.01
C ALA A 398 4.46 8.90 -12.73
N LEU A 399 4.17 7.59 -12.58
CA LEU A 399 3.40 7.06 -11.43
C LEU A 399 4.15 7.14 -10.09
N ASP A 400 5.48 7.32 -10.12
CA ASP A 400 6.36 7.52 -8.98
C ASP A 400 6.57 9.01 -8.60
N SER A 401 5.95 9.94 -9.37
CA SER A 401 6.04 11.39 -9.11
C SER A 401 5.42 11.74 -7.77
N ARG A 402 6.02 12.70 -7.03
CA ARG A 402 5.45 13.19 -5.77
C ARG A 402 4.33 14.18 -6.03
N LEU A 403 3.23 14.02 -5.32
CA LEU A 403 2.09 14.93 -5.33
C LEU A 403 2.29 16.06 -4.32
N ASN A 404 1.70 17.21 -4.61
CA ASN A 404 1.69 18.36 -3.69
C ASN A 404 0.25 18.67 -3.25
N SER A 405 0.12 19.28 -2.07
CA SER A 405 -1.19 19.71 -1.59
C SER A 405 -1.78 20.76 -2.53
N GLY A 406 -3.03 20.55 -2.95
CA GLY A 406 -3.71 21.41 -3.93
C GLY A 406 -3.65 20.90 -5.37
N ASP A 407 -2.87 19.85 -5.67
CA ASP A 407 -2.85 19.24 -7.00
C ASP A 407 -4.21 18.60 -7.34
N THR A 408 -4.57 18.66 -8.64
CA THR A 408 -5.71 17.90 -9.18
C THR A 408 -5.15 16.69 -9.91
N CYS A 409 -5.47 15.48 -9.42
CA CYS A 409 -4.98 14.22 -9.97
C CYS A 409 -6.12 13.43 -10.64
N GLU A 410 -5.89 13.05 -11.91
CA GLU A 410 -6.76 12.19 -12.70
C GLU A 410 -6.04 10.86 -12.95
N ILE A 411 -6.68 9.75 -12.58
CA ILE A 411 -6.13 8.40 -12.80
C ILE A 411 -6.69 7.84 -14.10
N LEU A 412 -5.81 7.33 -14.94
CA LEU A 412 -6.14 6.59 -16.15
C LEU A 412 -6.18 5.11 -15.81
N THR A 413 -7.32 4.48 -16.03
CA THR A 413 -7.57 3.06 -15.70
C THR A 413 -7.69 2.21 -16.94
N SER A 414 -7.20 0.97 -16.89
CA SER A 414 -7.45 -0.06 -17.89
C SER A 414 -8.86 -0.64 -17.70
N THR A 415 -9.49 -1.01 -18.80
CA THR A 415 -10.76 -1.77 -18.84
C THR A 415 -10.54 -3.27 -19.06
N ALA A 416 -9.29 -3.72 -19.18
CA ALA A 416 -8.95 -5.13 -19.34
C ALA A 416 -9.28 -5.92 -18.07
N GLN A 417 -9.88 -7.11 -18.23
CA GLN A 417 -10.29 -7.97 -17.09
C GLN A 417 -9.10 -8.42 -16.22
N ASP A 418 -7.91 -8.44 -16.79
CA ASP A 418 -6.68 -8.89 -16.14
C ASP A 418 -5.73 -7.74 -15.77
N ALA A 419 -6.21 -6.50 -15.74
CA ALA A 419 -5.41 -5.38 -15.27
C ALA A 419 -5.07 -5.54 -13.79
N GLY A 420 -3.77 -5.42 -13.46
CA GLY A 420 -3.28 -5.55 -12.08
C GLY A 420 -2.15 -4.57 -11.77
N PRO A 421 -1.83 -4.38 -10.49
CA PRO A 421 -0.75 -3.52 -10.06
C PRO A 421 0.62 -4.08 -10.48
N SER A 422 1.64 -3.22 -10.60
CA SER A 422 3.03 -3.66 -10.73
C SER A 422 3.64 -3.92 -9.34
N GLU A 423 4.44 -4.99 -9.21
CA GLU A 423 5.16 -5.30 -7.96
C GLU A 423 6.14 -4.18 -7.58
N GLU A 424 6.72 -3.50 -8.58
CA GLU A 424 7.62 -2.36 -8.37
C GLU A 424 6.96 -1.19 -7.65
N TRP A 425 5.63 -1.05 -7.72
CA TRP A 425 4.94 0.05 -7.04
C TRP A 425 5.08 -0.03 -5.53
N ALA A 426 5.24 -1.22 -4.97
CA ALA A 426 5.48 -1.41 -3.54
C ALA A 426 6.73 -0.67 -3.02
N ASN A 427 7.70 -0.38 -3.91
CA ASN A 427 8.96 0.27 -3.55
C ASN A 427 8.83 1.79 -3.38
N PHE A 428 7.90 2.43 -4.08
CA PHE A 428 7.78 3.89 -4.07
C PHE A 428 6.48 4.42 -3.47
N VAL A 429 5.42 3.60 -3.33
CA VAL A 429 4.19 4.03 -2.65
C VAL A 429 4.46 4.28 -1.18
N VAL A 430 3.79 5.27 -0.62
CA VAL A 430 3.97 5.72 0.76
C VAL A 430 2.83 5.23 1.63
N SER A 431 1.57 5.27 1.13
CA SER A 431 0.40 4.95 1.93
C SER A 431 0.36 3.48 2.36
N PRO A 432 0.08 3.19 3.63
CA PRO A 432 -0.07 1.81 4.14
C PRO A 432 -1.14 1.03 3.37
N LYS A 433 -2.23 1.70 2.99
CA LYS A 433 -3.32 1.11 2.20
C LYS A 433 -2.83 0.60 0.84
N ALA A 434 -2.10 1.42 0.08
CA ALA A 434 -1.56 1.02 -1.22
C ALA A 434 -0.58 -0.15 -1.06
N LYS A 435 0.35 -0.07 -0.09
CA LYS A 435 1.31 -1.15 0.20
C LYS A 435 0.62 -2.48 0.52
N SER A 436 -0.39 -2.43 1.39
CA SER A 436 -1.15 -3.61 1.81
C SER A 436 -1.90 -4.22 0.63
N LYS A 437 -2.62 -3.41 -0.16
CA LYS A 437 -3.41 -3.88 -1.30
C LYS A 437 -2.54 -4.45 -2.43
N ILE A 438 -1.40 -3.84 -2.72
CA ILE A 438 -0.43 -4.37 -3.68
C ILE A 438 0.11 -5.73 -3.20
N LYS A 439 0.54 -5.83 -1.93
CA LYS A 439 1.01 -7.10 -1.37
C LYS A 439 -0.07 -8.18 -1.38
N GLN A 440 -1.30 -7.83 -1.01
CA GLN A 440 -2.43 -8.75 -1.01
C GLN A 440 -2.74 -9.28 -2.42
N TRP A 441 -2.69 -8.41 -3.44
CA TRP A 441 -2.85 -8.80 -4.83
C TRP A 441 -1.83 -9.86 -5.24
N PHE A 442 -0.53 -9.59 -5.05
CA PHE A 442 0.52 -10.54 -5.43
C PHE A 442 0.56 -11.81 -4.58
N SER A 443 0.14 -11.74 -3.31
CA SER A 443 -0.01 -12.93 -2.49
C SER A 443 -1.12 -13.84 -3.01
N ARG A 444 -2.23 -13.26 -3.46
CA ARG A 444 -3.34 -13.98 -4.06
C ARG A 444 -2.93 -14.56 -5.43
N GLU A 445 -2.32 -13.76 -6.28
CA GLU A 445 -1.81 -14.20 -7.59
C GLU A 445 -0.82 -15.37 -7.44
N ARG A 446 0.16 -15.25 -6.54
CA ARG A 446 1.09 -16.36 -6.26
C ARG A 446 0.39 -17.62 -5.75
N MET A 447 -0.66 -17.47 -4.94
CA MET A 447 -1.45 -18.63 -4.50
C MET A 447 -2.22 -19.26 -5.66
N GLU A 448 -2.79 -18.47 -6.56
CA GLU A 448 -3.47 -18.96 -7.75
C GLU A 448 -2.48 -19.67 -8.70
N ASP A 449 -1.31 -19.08 -8.93
CA ASP A 449 -0.22 -19.68 -9.73
C ASP A 449 0.27 -21.03 -9.14
N LEU A 450 0.43 -21.13 -7.82
CA LEU A 450 0.81 -22.37 -7.14
C LEU A 450 -0.26 -23.45 -7.27
N VAL A 451 -1.54 -23.07 -7.20
CA VAL A 451 -2.67 -23.99 -7.40
C VAL A 451 -2.68 -24.50 -8.85
N GLU A 452 -2.50 -23.61 -9.83
CA GLU A 452 -2.44 -23.98 -11.25
C GLU A 452 -1.24 -24.89 -11.53
N THR A 453 -0.04 -24.50 -11.09
CA THR A 453 1.18 -25.31 -11.22
C THR A 453 1.01 -26.71 -10.61
N GLY A 454 0.49 -26.77 -9.38
CA GLY A 454 0.29 -28.05 -8.71
C GLY A 454 -0.79 -28.92 -9.37
N ARG A 455 -1.82 -28.31 -9.94
CA ARG A 455 -2.83 -29.00 -10.74
C ARG A 455 -2.22 -29.56 -12.02
N ASP A 456 -1.44 -28.77 -12.74
CA ASP A 456 -0.81 -29.15 -13.98
C ASP A 456 0.21 -30.25 -13.79
N ASP A 457 1.02 -30.16 -12.74
CA ASP A 457 1.96 -31.23 -12.34
C ASP A 457 1.23 -32.53 -12.06
N LEU A 458 0.13 -32.48 -11.31
CA LEU A 458 -0.64 -33.69 -11.03
C LEU A 458 -1.28 -34.25 -12.29
N VAL A 459 -1.82 -33.41 -13.17
CA VAL A 459 -2.41 -33.83 -14.47
C VAL A 459 -1.36 -34.49 -15.35
N GLU A 460 -0.15 -33.93 -15.43
CA GLU A 460 0.96 -34.52 -16.20
C GLU A 460 1.32 -35.92 -15.68
N HIS A 461 1.47 -36.09 -14.37
CA HIS A 461 1.80 -37.36 -13.76
C HIS A 461 0.66 -38.39 -13.88
N MET A 462 -0.61 -37.96 -13.79
CA MET A 462 -1.77 -38.79 -14.06
C MET A 462 -1.76 -39.31 -15.51
N ARG A 463 -1.45 -38.43 -16.49
CA ARG A 463 -1.32 -38.82 -17.91
C ARG A 463 -0.18 -39.84 -18.12
N LYS A 464 0.99 -39.63 -17.45
CA LYS A 464 2.12 -40.60 -17.50
C LYS A 464 1.72 -41.98 -16.97
N HIS A 465 0.80 -42.02 -15.98
CA HIS A 465 0.26 -43.30 -15.46
C HIS A 465 -0.95 -43.84 -16.26
N GLY A 466 -1.32 -43.20 -17.38
CA GLY A 466 -2.42 -43.62 -18.24
C GLY A 466 -3.82 -43.43 -17.64
N LEU A 467 -3.96 -42.52 -16.68
CA LEU A 467 -5.22 -42.25 -15.98
C LEU A 467 -6.08 -41.25 -16.76
N PRO A 468 -7.41 -41.46 -16.85
CA PRO A 468 -8.34 -40.51 -17.46
C PRO A 468 -8.59 -39.33 -16.50
N VAL A 469 -7.82 -38.23 -16.65
CA VAL A 469 -7.69 -37.10 -15.74
C VAL A 469 -9.04 -36.58 -15.23
N GLN A 470 -9.96 -36.23 -16.14
CA GLN A 470 -11.26 -35.66 -15.74
C GLN A 470 -12.11 -36.62 -14.90
N ARG A 471 -12.07 -37.93 -15.23
CA ARG A 471 -12.75 -38.96 -14.46
C ARG A 471 -12.15 -39.15 -13.09
N VAL A 472 -10.83 -39.08 -13.01
CA VAL A 472 -10.08 -39.26 -11.75
C VAL A 472 -10.34 -38.09 -10.80
N LEU A 473 -10.21 -36.88 -11.26
CA LEU A 473 -10.42 -35.66 -10.44
C LEU A 473 -11.86 -35.55 -9.88
N SER A 474 -12.85 -36.12 -10.60
CA SER A 474 -14.24 -36.18 -10.13
C SER A 474 -14.62 -37.48 -9.41
N SER A 475 -13.66 -38.36 -9.14
CA SER A 475 -13.91 -39.67 -8.52
C SER A 475 -13.88 -39.63 -6.99
N GLU A 476 -14.63 -40.54 -6.35
CA GLU A 476 -14.55 -40.77 -4.90
C GLU A 476 -13.17 -41.19 -4.44
N VAL A 477 -12.39 -41.82 -5.31
CA VAL A 477 -11.01 -42.24 -5.03
C VAL A 477 -10.11 -41.01 -4.82
N PHE A 478 -10.23 -39.99 -5.65
CA PHE A 478 -9.47 -38.74 -5.50
C PHE A 478 -9.88 -37.98 -4.25
N ALA A 479 -11.18 -37.90 -3.98
CA ALA A 479 -11.72 -37.27 -2.77
C ALA A 479 -11.24 -37.98 -1.49
N SER A 480 -11.26 -39.31 -1.48
CA SER A 480 -10.78 -40.12 -0.35
C SER A 480 -9.28 -39.96 -0.09
N GLU A 481 -8.45 -39.89 -1.16
CA GLU A 481 -7.01 -39.67 -1.03
C GLU A 481 -6.70 -38.24 -0.51
N ARG A 482 -7.44 -37.23 -0.98
CA ARG A 482 -7.34 -35.86 -0.46
C ARG A 482 -7.64 -35.78 1.03
N GLU A 483 -8.76 -36.41 1.47
CA GLU A 483 -9.16 -36.48 2.88
C GLU A 483 -8.15 -37.26 3.73
N ALA A 484 -7.63 -38.38 3.21
CA ALA A 484 -6.59 -39.16 3.88
C ALA A 484 -5.29 -38.37 4.10
N MET A 485 -5.06 -37.35 3.27
CA MET A 485 -3.93 -36.42 3.39
C MET A 485 -4.26 -35.16 4.22
N ASN A 486 -5.46 -35.08 4.82
CA ASN A 486 -5.96 -33.96 5.63
C ASN A 486 -6.12 -32.63 4.87
N TYR A 487 -6.42 -32.66 3.58
CA TYR A 487 -6.74 -31.45 2.82
C TYR A 487 -8.26 -31.25 2.69
N ALA A 488 -8.74 -30.04 3.04
CA ALA A 488 -10.17 -29.75 3.10
C ALA A 488 -10.82 -29.70 1.70
N ASP A 489 -10.10 -29.21 0.71
CA ASP A 489 -10.56 -29.04 -0.67
C ASP A 489 -9.45 -29.30 -1.69
N ASP A 490 -9.81 -29.38 -2.97
CA ASP A 490 -8.89 -29.66 -4.08
C ASP A 490 -7.90 -28.50 -4.27
N THR A 491 -8.30 -27.26 -3.99
CA THR A 491 -7.48 -26.08 -4.13
C THR A 491 -6.31 -26.10 -3.14
N THR A 492 -6.57 -26.48 -1.89
CA THR A 492 -5.53 -26.64 -0.86
C THR A 492 -4.57 -27.77 -1.16
N LEU A 493 -5.04 -28.88 -1.74
CA LEU A 493 -4.19 -29.97 -2.19
C LEU A 493 -3.31 -29.55 -3.38
N PHE A 494 -3.87 -28.91 -4.40
CA PHE A 494 -3.10 -28.44 -5.56
C PHE A 494 -2.05 -27.42 -5.13
N ARG A 495 -2.40 -26.49 -4.21
CA ARG A 495 -1.41 -25.58 -3.65
C ARG A 495 -0.26 -26.32 -2.96
N ALA A 496 -0.56 -27.31 -2.14
CA ALA A 496 0.48 -28.09 -1.46
C ALA A 496 1.38 -28.87 -2.43
N ILE A 497 0.85 -29.26 -3.59
CA ILE A 497 1.64 -29.85 -4.67
C ILE A 497 2.54 -28.79 -5.31
N GLY A 498 2.01 -27.62 -5.65
CA GLY A 498 2.78 -26.50 -6.21
C GLY A 498 3.86 -25.96 -5.27
N GLU A 499 3.63 -26.01 -3.96
CA GLU A 499 4.63 -25.70 -2.92
C GLU A 499 5.68 -26.81 -2.73
N GLY A 500 5.50 -27.98 -3.37
CA GLY A 500 6.40 -29.13 -3.22
C GLY A 500 6.23 -29.90 -1.90
N HIS A 501 5.21 -29.61 -1.12
CA HIS A 501 4.89 -30.32 0.13
C HIS A 501 4.30 -31.72 -0.16
N VAL A 502 3.64 -31.89 -1.30
CA VAL A 502 3.07 -33.15 -1.78
C VAL A 502 3.65 -33.47 -3.16
N SER A 503 4.19 -34.67 -3.32
CA SER A 503 4.70 -35.13 -4.61
C SER A 503 3.53 -35.53 -5.53
N ALA A 504 3.41 -34.86 -6.68
CA ALA A 504 2.42 -35.17 -7.72
C ALA A 504 2.58 -36.58 -8.24
N GLU A 505 3.82 -37.06 -8.44
CA GLU A 505 4.13 -38.40 -8.88
C GLU A 505 3.66 -39.47 -7.88
N SER A 506 3.96 -39.28 -6.59
CA SER A 506 3.55 -40.18 -5.53
C SER A 506 2.03 -40.30 -5.42
N LEU A 507 1.33 -39.16 -5.52
CA LEU A 507 -0.14 -39.10 -5.45
C LEU A 507 -0.77 -39.79 -6.67
N ALA A 508 -0.29 -39.50 -7.89
CA ALA A 508 -0.76 -40.14 -9.12
C ALA A 508 -0.51 -41.66 -9.11
N GLY A 509 0.63 -42.07 -8.58
CA GLY A 509 0.96 -43.49 -8.41
C GLY A 509 0.07 -44.22 -7.40
N ARG A 510 -0.35 -43.55 -6.31
CA ARG A 510 -1.30 -44.09 -5.32
C ARG A 510 -2.69 -44.24 -5.92
N ILE A 511 -3.18 -43.20 -6.56
CA ILE A 511 -4.49 -43.20 -7.24
C ILE A 511 -4.52 -44.31 -8.32
N SER A 512 -3.44 -44.47 -9.10
CA SER A 512 -3.33 -45.52 -10.11
C SER A 512 -3.43 -46.91 -9.53
N ARG A 513 -2.85 -47.17 -8.34
CA ARG A 513 -2.95 -48.45 -7.63
C ARG A 513 -4.39 -48.69 -7.14
N LEU A 514 -5.00 -47.72 -6.49
CA LEU A 514 -6.35 -47.83 -5.98
C LEU A 514 -7.40 -48.05 -7.07
N MET A 515 -7.23 -47.40 -8.21
CA MET A 515 -8.11 -47.62 -9.37
C MET A 515 -7.93 -49.01 -10.04
N ARG A 516 -6.75 -49.61 -9.95
CA ARG A 516 -6.52 -50.96 -10.41
C ARG A 516 -7.09 -52.03 -9.45
N ASP A 517 -6.94 -51.81 -8.15
CA ASP A 517 -7.41 -52.73 -7.12
C ASP A 517 -8.94 -52.67 -6.90
N GLY A 518 -9.57 -51.56 -7.28
CA GLY A 518 -11.03 -51.31 -7.18
C GLY A 518 -11.88 -51.84 -8.33
N GLY A 519 -11.38 -52.68 -9.24
CA GLY A 519 -12.17 -53.32 -10.30
C GLY A 519 -12.48 -52.46 -11.53
N PHE A 520 -11.88 -51.28 -11.69
CA PHE A 520 -12.03 -50.42 -12.87
C PHE A 520 -11.10 -50.82 -14.04
N GLY A 521 -10.39 -51.93 -13.89
CA GLY A 521 -9.35 -52.40 -14.84
C GLY A 521 -9.84 -53.01 -16.14
N GLU A 522 -11.15 -53.33 -16.31
CA GLU A 522 -11.59 -54.08 -17.50
C GLU A 522 -12.10 -53.24 -18.68
N GLN A 523 -12.15 -51.89 -18.57
CA GLN A 523 -12.59 -51.00 -19.66
C GLN A 523 -11.48 -50.16 -20.30
N LEU A 524 -10.21 -50.33 -19.92
CA LEU A 524 -9.10 -49.47 -20.39
C LEU A 524 -8.20 -50.12 -21.44
N SER A 525 -8.53 -51.30 -21.98
CA SER A 525 -7.72 -51.99 -22.96
C SER A 525 -8.24 -51.88 -24.40
N VAL A 526 -8.63 -50.69 -24.86
CA VAL A 526 -8.84 -50.45 -26.28
C VAL A 526 -8.12 -49.16 -26.69
N GLY A 527 -6.98 -49.33 -27.32
CA GLY A 527 -6.44 -48.37 -28.26
C GLY A 527 -5.36 -47.42 -27.76
N MET A 528 -4.15 -47.94 -27.57
CA MET A 528 -2.97 -47.14 -27.86
C MET A 528 -1.86 -48.09 -28.32
N ARG A 529 -1.73 -48.26 -29.62
CA ARG A 529 -0.48 -48.67 -30.24
C ARG A 529 0.41 -47.45 -30.28
N LEU A 530 1.47 -47.50 -29.48
CA LEU A 530 2.60 -46.58 -29.61
C LEU A 530 3.36 -47.01 -30.89
N ASP A 531 3.21 -46.24 -31.94
CA ASP A 531 4.13 -46.27 -33.05
C ASP A 531 5.38 -45.47 -32.65
N SER A 532 6.45 -46.22 -32.41
CA SER A 532 7.79 -45.69 -32.23
C SER A 532 8.26 -45.02 -33.53
N GLY A 533 8.75 -43.78 -33.35
CA GLY A 533 9.14 -42.86 -34.40
C GLY A 533 10.05 -43.38 -35.49
N GLN A 534 9.79 -42.96 -36.66
CA GLN A 534 10.79 -42.72 -37.69
C GLN A 534 10.68 -41.24 -38.09
N ASN A 535 11.82 -40.56 -37.95
CA ASN A 535 12.05 -39.24 -38.55
C ASN A 535 11.78 -39.31 -40.05
N ASN A 536 10.68 -38.72 -40.49
CA ASN A 536 10.44 -38.51 -41.90
C ASN A 536 10.67 -37.03 -42.22
N ASP A 537 11.93 -36.69 -42.55
CA ASP A 537 12.34 -35.37 -43.09
C ASP A 537 11.92 -35.19 -44.58
N GLN A 538 10.79 -35.74 -45.00
CA GLN A 538 10.23 -35.53 -46.35
C GLN A 538 9.01 -34.63 -46.27
N VAL A 539 9.17 -33.37 -46.68
CA VAL A 539 8.04 -32.44 -46.87
C VAL A 539 7.34 -32.76 -48.20
N SER A 540 6.21 -33.43 -48.13
CA SER A 540 5.34 -33.65 -49.29
C SER A 540 4.55 -32.35 -49.58
N GLY A 541 4.78 -31.65 -50.67
CA GLY A 541 3.99 -30.48 -51.07
C GLY A 541 4.75 -29.38 -51.80
N ILE A 542 5.95 -29.69 -52.28
CA ILE A 542 6.71 -28.77 -53.15
C ILE A 542 7.07 -29.53 -54.42
N HIS A 543 6.77 -28.92 -55.57
CA HIS A 543 7.15 -29.40 -56.88
C HIS A 543 8.46 -28.74 -57.31
N VAL A 544 9.44 -29.57 -57.78
CA VAL A 544 10.74 -29.11 -58.28
C VAL A 544 10.77 -29.38 -59.79
N GLU A 545 10.92 -28.34 -60.59
CA GLU A 545 10.95 -28.49 -62.04
C GLU A 545 12.17 -29.29 -62.51
N GLY A 546 11.95 -30.38 -63.19
CA GLY A 546 13.03 -31.18 -63.78
C GLY A 546 13.65 -32.28 -62.90
N MET A 547 13.26 -32.47 -61.62
CA MET A 547 13.85 -33.43 -60.71
C MET A 547 12.77 -34.23 -59.94
N SER A 548 12.40 -35.39 -60.44
CA SER A 548 11.54 -36.35 -59.71
C SER A 548 12.36 -37.23 -58.78
N GLY A 549 12.12 -37.12 -57.47
CA GLY A 549 12.74 -37.97 -56.42
C GLY A 549 13.83 -37.33 -55.57
N SER A 550 14.04 -36.03 -55.68
CA SER A 550 14.97 -35.31 -54.76
C SER A 550 14.41 -35.14 -53.36
N ILE A 551 15.27 -35.23 -52.35
CA ILE A 551 14.89 -34.91 -50.96
C ILE A 551 14.74 -33.41 -50.85
N ILE A 552 13.54 -32.93 -50.45
CA ILE A 552 13.24 -31.52 -50.27
C ILE A 552 13.25 -31.18 -48.79
N ARG A 553 13.96 -30.11 -48.41
CA ARG A 553 14.06 -29.65 -47.03
C ARG A 553 13.75 -28.14 -46.96
N LEU A 554 12.81 -27.75 -46.09
CA LEU A 554 12.57 -26.36 -45.79
C LEU A 554 13.70 -25.76 -44.95
N SER A 555 14.19 -24.58 -45.35
CA SER A 555 15.33 -23.95 -44.70
C SER A 555 14.97 -23.32 -43.37
N LYS A 556 15.73 -23.62 -42.31
CA LYS A 556 15.46 -23.09 -40.95
C LYS A 556 15.72 -21.61 -40.79
N CYS A 557 16.47 -20.95 -41.69
CA CYS A 557 16.79 -19.51 -41.60
C CYS A 557 15.59 -18.62 -41.93
N CYS A 558 14.64 -19.06 -42.79
CA CYS A 558 13.50 -18.25 -43.23
C CYS A 558 12.15 -18.98 -43.11
N THR A 559 12.14 -20.26 -42.72
CA THR A 559 10.93 -21.07 -42.48
C THR A 559 9.80 -20.80 -43.49
N PRO A 560 9.99 -21.16 -44.79
CA PRO A 560 8.99 -20.85 -45.82
C PRO A 560 7.69 -21.64 -45.56
N VAL A 561 6.54 -20.96 -45.80
CA VAL A 561 5.21 -21.55 -45.66
C VAL A 561 4.46 -21.42 -46.99
N PRO A 562 3.43 -22.25 -47.24
CA PRO A 562 2.61 -22.13 -48.45
C PRO A 562 2.00 -20.71 -48.59
N GLY A 563 2.20 -20.15 -49.79
CA GLY A 563 1.85 -18.73 -50.07
C GLY A 563 3.06 -17.78 -50.09
N ASP A 564 4.23 -18.20 -49.56
CA ASP A 564 5.48 -17.45 -49.76
C ASP A 564 6.03 -17.70 -51.18
N GLU A 565 6.69 -16.71 -51.78
CA GLU A 565 7.52 -16.90 -52.96
C GLU A 565 8.79 -17.65 -52.51
N ILE A 566 9.07 -18.82 -53.15
CA ILE A 566 10.15 -19.71 -52.78
C ILE A 566 11.17 -19.91 -53.88
N VAL A 567 12.41 -20.19 -53.48
CA VAL A 567 13.52 -20.55 -54.36
C VAL A 567 14.24 -21.79 -53.81
N GLY A 568 14.65 -22.73 -54.67
CA GLY A 568 15.37 -23.94 -54.30
C GLY A 568 16.87 -23.80 -54.57
N PHE A 569 17.67 -24.37 -53.66
CA PHE A 569 19.14 -24.51 -53.86
C PHE A 569 19.51 -25.98 -53.74
N LEU A 570 20.10 -26.52 -54.82
CA LEU A 570 20.60 -27.87 -54.84
C LEU A 570 21.95 -27.97 -54.09
N THR A 571 22.02 -28.82 -53.08
CA THR A 571 23.24 -29.14 -52.32
C THR A 571 24.05 -30.24 -53.05
N GLN A 572 25.31 -30.43 -52.61
CA GLN A 572 26.17 -31.49 -53.18
C GLN A 572 25.65 -32.88 -52.92
N ASP A 573 24.78 -33.06 -51.90
CA ASP A 573 24.18 -34.35 -51.52
C ASP A 573 22.81 -34.59 -52.17
N HIS A 574 22.48 -33.90 -53.26
CA HIS A 574 21.20 -33.99 -54.00
C HIS A 574 19.97 -33.67 -53.17
N VAL A 575 20.11 -32.82 -52.12
CA VAL A 575 19.01 -32.26 -51.33
C VAL A 575 18.69 -30.87 -51.85
N VAL A 576 17.44 -30.59 -52.09
CA VAL A 576 16.97 -29.24 -52.46
C VAL A 576 16.54 -28.52 -51.19
N ASN A 577 17.33 -27.53 -50.76
CA ASN A 577 16.96 -26.61 -49.65
C ASN A 577 16.10 -25.48 -50.21
N VAL A 578 14.88 -25.39 -49.70
CA VAL A 578 13.91 -24.37 -50.13
C VAL A 578 13.94 -23.18 -49.19
N HIS A 579 14.15 -22.00 -49.73
CA HIS A 579 14.16 -20.71 -49.05
C HIS A 579 13.03 -19.82 -49.56
N ARG A 580 12.67 -18.84 -48.78
CA ARG A 580 11.88 -17.70 -49.28
C ARG A 580 12.72 -16.85 -50.23
N ALA A 581 12.12 -16.30 -51.27
CA ALA A 581 12.80 -15.45 -52.26
C ALA A 581 13.45 -14.19 -51.63
N ASP A 582 12.83 -13.65 -50.58
CA ASP A 582 13.29 -12.46 -49.82
C ASP A 582 14.32 -12.79 -48.70
N CYS A 583 14.74 -14.03 -48.52
CA CYS A 583 15.70 -14.42 -47.50
C CYS A 583 17.12 -13.89 -47.82
N SER A 584 17.77 -13.26 -46.84
CA SER A 584 19.14 -12.76 -46.98
C SER A 584 20.14 -13.86 -47.40
N VAL A 585 19.94 -15.08 -46.94
CA VAL A 585 20.77 -16.24 -47.32
C VAL A 585 20.49 -16.63 -48.74
N SER A 586 19.25 -16.64 -49.23
CA SER A 586 18.90 -16.93 -50.61
C SER A 586 19.46 -15.87 -51.59
N ILE A 587 19.34 -14.60 -51.24
CA ILE A 587 19.84 -13.48 -52.04
C ILE A 587 21.39 -13.56 -52.17
N SER A 588 22.06 -13.87 -51.02
CA SER A 588 23.52 -14.04 -51.02
C SER A 588 23.98 -15.28 -51.80
N ALA A 589 23.27 -16.40 -51.70
CA ALA A 589 23.55 -17.63 -52.43
C ALA A 589 23.28 -17.48 -53.92
N ALA A 590 22.24 -16.77 -54.31
CA ALA A 590 21.95 -16.43 -55.72
C ALA A 590 23.06 -15.65 -56.41
N SER A 591 23.72 -14.76 -55.67
CA SER A 591 24.84 -13.94 -56.18
C SER A 591 26.14 -14.76 -56.30
N GLN A 592 26.35 -15.82 -55.52
CA GLN A 592 27.60 -16.60 -55.48
C GLN A 592 27.55 -17.92 -56.28
N HIS A 593 26.36 -18.49 -56.50
CA HIS A 593 26.20 -19.82 -57.10
C HIS A 593 25.03 -19.92 -58.09
N VAL A 594 25.07 -19.10 -59.17
CA VAL A 594 24.00 -18.98 -60.19
C VAL A 594 23.64 -20.36 -60.88
N GLY A 595 24.49 -21.36 -60.83
CA GLY A 595 24.24 -22.67 -61.43
C GLY A 595 23.60 -23.74 -60.52
N ARG A 596 23.24 -23.39 -59.28
CA ARG A 596 22.63 -24.32 -58.33
C ARG A 596 21.21 -23.92 -57.92
N MET A 597 20.65 -22.85 -58.51
CA MET A 597 19.25 -22.49 -58.29
C MET A 597 18.35 -23.44 -59.07
N VAL A 598 17.25 -23.82 -58.45
CA VAL A 598 16.21 -24.69 -59.01
C VAL A 598 14.86 -24.02 -58.76
N ASP A 599 14.02 -23.96 -59.79
CA ASP A 599 12.70 -23.42 -59.66
C ASP A 599 11.81 -24.41 -58.92
N VAL A 600 11.17 -23.91 -57.87
CA VAL A 600 10.29 -24.68 -56.96
C VAL A 600 9.00 -23.97 -56.77
N GLU A 601 7.91 -24.74 -56.77
CA GLU A 601 6.54 -24.21 -56.57
C GLU A 601 5.78 -25.03 -55.53
N TRP A 602 4.87 -24.40 -54.79
CA TRP A 602 3.96 -25.08 -53.86
C TRP A 602 2.93 -25.91 -54.63
N ALA A 603 2.86 -27.20 -54.31
CA ALA A 603 1.83 -28.09 -54.88
C ALA A 603 0.48 -27.87 -54.17
N GLY A 604 -0.57 -27.70 -54.95
CA GLY A 604 -1.89 -27.13 -54.57
C GLY A 604 -2.76 -27.89 -53.56
N SER A 605 -2.27 -28.90 -52.83
CA SER A 605 -2.95 -29.49 -51.67
C SER A 605 -2.02 -30.30 -50.81
N VAL A 606 -1.70 -29.81 -49.61
CA VAL A 606 -0.83 -30.51 -48.63
C VAL A 606 -1.67 -30.91 -47.43
N SER A 607 -2.04 -32.17 -47.34
CA SER A 607 -2.61 -32.76 -46.15
C SER A 607 -1.48 -33.42 -45.38
N ASN A 608 -1.24 -33.01 -44.11
CA ASN A 608 -0.28 -33.51 -43.09
C ASN A 608 1.14 -32.91 -43.06
N ALA A 609 1.39 -31.73 -43.55
CA ALA A 609 2.64 -31.03 -43.26
C ALA A 609 2.50 -30.06 -42.06
N SER A 610 3.49 -30.06 -41.16
CA SER A 610 3.59 -29.07 -40.09
C SER A 610 4.56 -27.96 -40.49
N TYR A 611 4.17 -26.71 -40.33
CA TYR A 611 4.96 -25.54 -40.69
C TYR A 611 5.35 -24.78 -39.43
N VAL A 612 6.55 -24.22 -39.38
CA VAL A 612 7.02 -23.36 -38.29
C VAL A 612 7.08 -21.92 -38.76
N ALA A 613 6.51 -21.00 -38.00
CA ALA A 613 6.67 -19.58 -38.25
C ALA A 613 7.17 -18.86 -36.99
N ALA A 614 7.94 -17.79 -37.23
CA ALA A 614 8.36 -16.87 -36.18
C ALA A 614 7.59 -15.55 -36.28
N VAL A 615 7.06 -15.09 -35.17
CA VAL A 615 6.30 -13.83 -35.07
C VAL A 615 6.96 -12.96 -33.99
N GLU A 616 7.16 -11.67 -34.29
CA GLU A 616 7.56 -10.68 -33.33
C GLU A 616 6.36 -9.82 -32.93
N VAL A 617 6.17 -9.68 -31.63
CA VAL A 617 5.12 -8.87 -31.02
C VAL A 617 5.79 -7.70 -30.35
N VAL A 618 5.35 -6.47 -30.67
CA VAL A 618 5.83 -5.22 -30.09
C VAL A 618 4.71 -4.63 -29.26
N ALA A 619 4.96 -4.48 -27.98
CA ALA A 619 3.93 -4.03 -27.02
C ALA A 619 4.51 -3.12 -25.94
N ILE A 620 3.66 -2.33 -25.27
CA ILE A 620 4.05 -1.74 -23.99
C ILE A 620 4.13 -2.87 -22.94
N ASP A 621 5.24 -2.92 -22.21
CA ASP A 621 5.41 -3.90 -21.14
C ASP A 621 4.40 -3.66 -20.02
N ARG A 622 3.64 -4.70 -19.69
CA ARG A 622 2.70 -4.76 -18.59
C ARG A 622 2.67 -6.16 -17.96
N SER A 623 2.21 -6.22 -16.73
CA SER A 623 1.97 -7.50 -16.07
C SER A 623 1.05 -8.38 -16.92
N ARG A 624 1.38 -9.66 -17.01
CA ARG A 624 0.64 -10.72 -17.73
C ARG A 624 0.63 -10.61 -19.26
N LEU A 625 1.38 -9.66 -19.87
CA LEU A 625 1.42 -9.51 -21.33
C LEU A 625 1.84 -10.82 -22.03
N LEU A 626 2.89 -11.47 -21.55
CA LEU A 626 3.37 -12.73 -22.10
C LEU A 626 2.31 -13.84 -22.01
N ARG A 627 1.59 -13.91 -20.89
CA ARG A 627 0.49 -14.87 -20.70
C ARG A 627 -0.64 -14.61 -21.70
N ASP A 628 -1.04 -13.35 -21.88
CA ASP A 628 -2.14 -13.00 -22.77
C ASP A 628 -1.79 -13.32 -24.22
N VAL A 629 -0.54 -13.10 -24.64
CA VAL A 629 -0.07 -13.48 -25.97
C VAL A 629 -0.01 -15.00 -26.12
N ALA A 630 0.48 -15.72 -25.09
CA ALA A 630 0.55 -17.19 -25.12
C ALA A 630 -0.85 -17.81 -25.12
N ASN A 631 -1.81 -17.27 -24.37
CA ASN A 631 -3.20 -17.70 -24.38
C ASN A 631 -3.85 -17.48 -25.76
N ALA A 632 -3.64 -16.32 -26.38
CA ALA A 632 -4.14 -16.04 -27.71
C ALA A 632 -3.59 -17.01 -28.76
N LEU A 633 -2.30 -17.40 -28.64
CA LEU A 633 -1.71 -18.45 -29.48
C LEU A 633 -2.34 -19.80 -29.22
N SER A 634 -2.62 -20.13 -27.96
CA SER A 634 -3.24 -21.40 -27.57
C SER A 634 -4.71 -21.49 -28.05
N GLU A 635 -5.45 -20.40 -28.02
CA GLU A 635 -6.83 -20.32 -28.53
C GLU A 635 -6.91 -20.53 -30.05
N GLU A 636 -5.89 -20.09 -30.77
CA GLU A 636 -5.74 -20.35 -32.21
C GLU A 636 -5.21 -21.77 -32.52
N HIS A 637 -5.08 -22.62 -31.49
CA HIS A 637 -4.63 -24.04 -31.60
C HIS A 637 -3.26 -24.22 -32.25
N VAL A 638 -2.34 -23.28 -32.04
CA VAL A 638 -0.94 -23.39 -32.49
C VAL A 638 -0.04 -23.85 -31.34
N ASN A 639 0.94 -24.69 -31.64
CA ASN A 639 1.89 -25.21 -30.66
C ASN A 639 3.14 -24.33 -30.59
N ILE A 640 3.40 -23.70 -29.45
CA ILE A 640 4.57 -22.84 -29.24
C ILE A 640 5.82 -23.73 -29.08
N VAL A 641 6.78 -23.55 -29.97
CA VAL A 641 8.08 -24.28 -29.99
C VAL A 641 9.16 -23.54 -29.22
N ALA A 642 9.19 -22.21 -29.37
CA ALA A 642 10.14 -21.33 -28.67
C ALA A 642 9.54 -19.98 -28.40
N CYS A 643 9.95 -19.38 -27.29
CA CYS A 643 9.59 -18.01 -26.92
C CYS A 643 10.81 -17.28 -26.36
N SER A 644 11.02 -16.06 -26.80
CA SER A 644 12.00 -15.14 -26.20
C SER A 644 11.38 -13.76 -26.02
N THR A 645 11.67 -13.12 -24.91
CA THR A 645 11.14 -11.78 -24.60
C THR A 645 12.27 -10.87 -24.14
N HIS A 646 12.23 -9.63 -24.57
CA HIS A 646 13.15 -8.58 -24.15
C HIS A 646 12.40 -7.27 -23.99
N THR A 647 12.54 -6.65 -22.83
CA THR A 647 11.96 -5.33 -22.57
C THR A 647 13.08 -4.29 -22.54
N GLY A 648 12.97 -3.27 -23.36
CA GLY A 648 13.91 -2.17 -23.42
C GLY A 648 13.72 -1.16 -22.27
N ALA A 649 14.66 -0.23 -22.11
CA ALA A 649 14.58 0.87 -21.15
C ALA A 649 13.41 1.83 -21.44
N ASP A 650 12.89 1.81 -22.66
CA ASP A 650 11.71 2.54 -23.15
C ASP A 650 10.37 1.87 -22.76
N ARG A 651 10.43 0.77 -21.99
CA ARG A 651 9.27 -0.09 -21.64
C ARG A 651 8.56 -0.69 -22.84
N VAL A 652 9.24 -0.83 -23.97
CA VAL A 652 8.72 -1.58 -25.09
C VAL A 652 9.19 -3.02 -24.99
N ALA A 653 8.22 -3.91 -24.82
CA ALA A 653 8.45 -5.35 -24.83
C ALA A 653 8.46 -5.84 -26.29
N ARG A 654 9.52 -6.52 -26.68
CA ARG A 654 9.64 -7.28 -27.94
C ARG A 654 9.63 -8.75 -27.60
N MET A 655 8.59 -9.43 -28.01
CA MET A 655 8.39 -10.85 -27.74
C MET A 655 8.41 -11.60 -29.06
N ARG A 656 9.25 -12.62 -29.15
CA ARG A 656 9.36 -13.47 -30.30
C ARG A 656 8.81 -14.84 -29.96
N PHE A 657 7.88 -15.31 -30.76
CA PHE A 657 7.29 -16.64 -30.67
C PHE A 657 7.58 -17.45 -31.93
N GLU A 658 8.03 -18.68 -31.76
CA GLU A 658 8.10 -19.65 -32.83
C GLU A 658 7.06 -20.74 -32.51
N PHE A 659 6.17 -21.01 -33.47
CA PHE A 659 5.08 -21.96 -33.27
C PHE A 659 4.83 -22.81 -34.52
N GLU A 660 4.31 -24.02 -34.27
CA GLU A 660 3.92 -24.97 -35.31
C GLU A 660 2.42 -24.87 -35.61
N PHE A 661 2.10 -24.99 -36.90
CA PHE A 661 0.71 -25.04 -37.37
C PHE A 661 0.58 -25.87 -38.65
N ALA A 662 -0.62 -26.42 -38.89
CA ALA A 662 -0.90 -27.30 -40.04
C ALA A 662 -1.48 -26.57 -41.25
N ASP A 663 -2.19 -25.43 -41.01
CA ASP A 663 -2.85 -24.64 -42.04
C ASP A 663 -2.23 -23.24 -42.15
N PRO A 664 -1.70 -22.87 -43.33
CA PRO A 664 -1.09 -21.54 -43.56
C PRO A 664 -2.05 -20.36 -43.33
N SER A 665 -3.37 -20.55 -43.46
CA SER A 665 -4.37 -19.51 -43.21
C SER A 665 -4.43 -19.11 -41.75
N HIS A 666 -4.00 -19.97 -40.82
CA HIS A 666 -3.94 -19.71 -39.40
C HIS A 666 -2.94 -18.61 -39.04
N LEU A 667 -1.83 -18.45 -39.78
CA LEU A 667 -0.84 -17.40 -39.48
C LEU A 667 -1.45 -15.99 -39.51
N GLN A 668 -2.36 -15.73 -40.44
CA GLN A 668 -3.03 -14.44 -40.53
C GLN A 668 -4.09 -14.25 -39.42
N SER A 669 -4.74 -15.35 -38.98
CA SER A 669 -5.66 -15.33 -37.85
C SER A 669 -4.90 -15.03 -36.56
N VAL A 670 -3.83 -15.74 -36.31
CA VAL A 670 -2.94 -15.54 -35.15
C VAL A 670 -2.44 -14.08 -35.07
N LEU A 671 -1.93 -13.52 -36.17
CA LEU A 671 -1.49 -12.12 -36.20
C LEU A 671 -2.62 -11.13 -35.90
N ARG A 672 -3.83 -11.40 -36.36
CA ARG A 672 -5.00 -10.55 -36.05
C ARG A 672 -5.41 -10.66 -34.59
N THR A 673 -5.39 -11.85 -34.03
CA THR A 673 -5.75 -12.10 -32.63
C THR A 673 -4.74 -11.44 -31.70
N ILE A 674 -3.43 -11.58 -31.95
CA ILE A 674 -2.38 -10.92 -31.17
C ILE A 674 -2.51 -9.38 -31.25
N LYS A 675 -2.79 -8.80 -32.41
CA LYS A 675 -2.97 -7.34 -32.57
C LYS A 675 -4.17 -6.79 -31.82
N ARG A 676 -5.10 -7.61 -31.39
CA ARG A 676 -6.26 -7.20 -30.57
C ARG A 676 -5.96 -7.17 -29.08
N ILE A 677 -4.84 -7.74 -28.66
CA ILE A 677 -4.45 -7.77 -27.26
C ILE A 677 -4.10 -6.33 -26.81
N ASP A 678 -4.66 -5.96 -25.70
CA ASP A 678 -4.42 -4.63 -25.12
C ASP A 678 -2.91 -4.43 -24.86
N SER A 679 -2.40 -3.24 -25.20
CA SER A 679 -0.97 -2.86 -25.15
C SER A 679 -0.10 -3.36 -26.30
N VAL A 680 -0.59 -4.19 -27.21
CA VAL A 680 0.14 -4.59 -28.42
C VAL A 680 0.03 -3.50 -29.47
N TYR A 681 1.19 -2.99 -29.92
CA TYR A 681 1.24 -1.99 -30.99
C TYR A 681 1.23 -2.64 -32.37
N ASP A 682 2.03 -3.71 -32.50
CA ASP A 682 2.15 -4.43 -33.74
C ASP A 682 2.56 -5.88 -33.51
N ALA A 683 2.18 -6.75 -34.44
CA ALA A 683 2.61 -8.12 -34.51
C ALA A 683 2.83 -8.48 -35.98
N TYR A 684 4.02 -8.97 -36.28
CA TYR A 684 4.41 -9.29 -37.65
C TYR A 684 5.31 -10.52 -37.71
N ARG A 685 5.32 -11.18 -38.85
CA ARG A 685 6.18 -12.32 -39.10
C ARG A 685 7.63 -11.88 -39.28
N VAL A 686 8.58 -12.59 -38.64
CA VAL A 686 10.01 -12.39 -38.75
C VAL A 686 10.71 -13.63 -39.26
N MET A 687 11.91 -13.49 -39.81
CA MET A 687 12.71 -14.66 -40.20
C MET A 687 13.36 -15.30 -38.98
N ALA A 688 13.48 -16.61 -38.98
CA ALA A 688 14.05 -17.36 -37.86
C ALA A 688 15.53 -16.98 -37.57
N GLY A 689 16.24 -16.43 -38.56
CA GLY A 689 17.63 -15.98 -38.44
C GLY A 689 17.86 -14.50 -38.05
N ASP A 690 16.81 -13.68 -38.00
CA ASP A 690 16.93 -12.26 -37.63
C ASP A 690 17.00 -12.12 -36.11
N HIS A 691 18.20 -12.22 -35.53
CA HIS A 691 18.45 -11.76 -34.17
C HIS A 691 18.50 -10.22 -34.19
N PRO A 692 17.81 -9.51 -33.29
CA PRO A 692 18.00 -8.06 -33.15
C PRO A 692 19.48 -7.83 -32.84
N ALA A 693 20.15 -7.11 -33.73
CA ALA A 693 21.54 -6.72 -33.51
C ALA A 693 21.65 -6.03 -32.16
N SER A 694 22.49 -6.58 -31.28
CA SER A 694 22.95 -5.92 -30.08
C SER A 694 23.56 -4.57 -30.49
N SER A 695 22.80 -3.51 -30.47
CA SER A 695 23.34 -2.14 -30.56
C SER A 695 24.12 -1.91 -29.26
N VAL A 696 25.41 -2.22 -29.31
CA VAL A 696 26.40 -1.68 -28.40
C VAL A 696 26.40 -0.19 -28.63
N ILE A 697 25.77 0.56 -27.75
CA ILE A 697 25.95 2.00 -27.63
C ILE A 697 27.18 2.20 -26.76
N ALA A 698 28.19 2.80 -27.37
CA ALA A 698 29.39 3.33 -26.73
C ALA A 698 29.06 4.48 -25.78
#